data_8da57d903b6948b86180b604ab43d12f
#
_entry.id   8da57d903b6948b86180b604ab43d12f
#
_cell.length_a   1.000
_cell.length_b   1.000
_cell.length_c   1.000
_cell.angle_alpha   90.00
_cell.angle_beta   90.00
_cell.angle_gamma   90.00
#
_symmetry.space_group_name_H-M   'P 1'
#
loop_
_entity.id
_entity.type
_entity.pdbx_description
1 polymer ?
#
loop_
_entity_poly.entity_id
_entity_poly.type
_entity_poly.pdbx_seq_one_letter_code
_entity_poly.pdbx_strand_id
1 'polypeptide(L)'
;MAKRSTSRRFLAPDPHVAEPYRLTPRLALRVGLLGMIALAVFAALFLRLWSLQILNGEQLLRAAQNNQRREVRIPAPRGSILDHDGLPLVINVPGTVVQIDQASLPKHKSIRLRELRKLGRVLRMPAREIGAALIRHRGDLLTPVTIKSDVSELQADYLTERSDDFPGVAVRTIPLRYYPHRELAAHVLGYTGEVSQEQLKALGKQGYRSGDTIGQTGIEAQYDKYLRGAPGLAIKRVDSLGRQQGTTTPLVPAHPGNAVRLTIDLKLQVAAENALRYGIERARSSGCQGCWYSNGGAIVALDPRDGSIRALASNPTYRPSLFVGRVRAQALDAAGLTPKSAKSMNFPALNRAIDAAYPPGSTFKPVTALAAMQEHILQPYEPLACTGQYVNHGQVFKNWDPFVNEAMTLTTAIAQSCDTYFYQVGYRFYGMPSERGPRLQAWAHRFGFGQRSGIDLGSEVTGLLPTPDWRRQTYTKKTDPKHWAIDSLWKPGDSIQLAIGQKDLLVTPLQMARFYALIANGGKLVTPHLLQDVEQSSANRQSGRVIPTPPPPAPEATNVDAQALSVVREGLYEATHSSLGTSAAIFGGFSIPISGKTGTAEKFIDPGDGYLHTFNQSWWCGYGPSNSPDLVVCALIENGGHGGDAAAPAALKVFEQFFHKEATQKGPIHSD
;
A
#
# COMPACT_ATOMS: atom_id res chain seq x y z
N MET A 1 -23.12 -25.35 -124.81
CA MET A 1 -23.32 -26.55 -125.29
C MET A 1 -22.98 -27.71 -124.49
N ALA A 2 -22.98 -28.57 -124.14
CA ALA A 2 -22.78 -29.75 -123.37
C ALA A 2 -23.03 -29.63 -121.86
N LYS A 3 -24.19 -30.14 -121.40
CA LYS A 3 -24.55 -30.41 -120.05
C LYS A 3 -23.76 -31.69 -119.60
N ARG A 4 -22.98 -31.58 -118.59
CA ARG A 4 -22.50 -32.75 -117.85
C ARG A 4 -23.38 -32.98 -116.62
N SER A 5 -24.04 -34.08 -116.66
CA SER A 5 -24.77 -34.69 -115.58
C SER A 5 -23.77 -35.38 -114.61
N THR A 6 -23.79 -34.98 -113.39
CA THR A 6 -23.09 -35.68 -112.32
C THR A 6 -24.03 -36.53 -111.48
N SER A 7 -23.96 -37.78 -111.69
CA SER A 7 -24.68 -38.76 -110.85
C SER A 7 -24.17 -38.77 -109.40
N ARG A 8 -25.04 -38.46 -108.46
CA ARG A 8 -24.68 -38.67 -107.04
C ARG A 8 -24.78 -40.19 -106.72
N ARG A 9 -23.65 -40.84 -106.54
CA ARG A 9 -23.64 -42.13 -105.88
C ARG A 9 -24.00 -41.97 -104.41
N PHE A 10 -25.12 -42.60 -104.02
CA PHE A 10 -25.46 -42.81 -102.61
C PHE A 10 -24.50 -43.85 -102.03
N LEU A 11 -23.72 -43.49 -101.14
CA LEU A 11 -22.93 -44.40 -100.25
C LEU A 11 -23.92 -45.13 -99.34
N ALA A 12 -23.79 -46.43 -99.20
CA ALA A 12 -24.50 -47.20 -98.19
C ALA A 12 -24.21 -46.66 -96.76
N PRO A 13 -25.18 -46.70 -95.90
CA PRO A 13 -24.98 -46.21 -94.53
C PRO A 13 -23.93 -47.12 -93.85
N ASP A 14 -22.98 -46.45 -93.16
CA ASP A 14 -21.99 -47.07 -92.31
C ASP A 14 -22.62 -47.83 -91.14
N PRO A 15 -22.37 -49.15 -90.97
CA PRO A 15 -22.99 -49.96 -89.96
C PRO A 15 -22.52 -49.69 -88.55
N HIS A 16 -21.60 -48.73 -88.38
CA HIS A 16 -21.06 -48.32 -87.06
C HIS A 16 -21.60 -47.01 -86.49
N VAL A 17 -22.54 -46.41 -87.20
CA VAL A 17 -23.29 -45.28 -86.65
C VAL A 17 -24.30 -45.80 -85.69
N ALA A 18 -24.02 -45.77 -84.41
CA ALA A 18 -24.96 -46.14 -83.33
C ALA A 18 -26.21 -45.28 -83.49
N GLU A 19 -27.40 -45.95 -83.63
CA GLU A 19 -28.67 -45.25 -83.61
C GLU A 19 -28.78 -44.37 -82.35
N PRO A 20 -29.23 -43.13 -82.49
CA PRO A 20 -29.38 -42.27 -81.30
C PRO A 20 -30.32 -43.01 -80.30
N TYR A 21 -29.77 -43.13 -79.07
CA TYR A 21 -30.48 -43.77 -77.95
C TYR A 21 -31.94 -43.28 -77.89
N ARG A 22 -32.90 -44.12 -78.20
CA ARG A 22 -34.29 -43.80 -77.95
C ARG A 22 -34.58 -43.89 -76.51
N LEU A 23 -34.86 -42.71 -75.88
CA LEU A 23 -35.32 -42.68 -74.52
C LEU A 23 -36.53 -43.53 -74.27
N THR A 24 -36.34 -44.65 -73.58
CA THR A 24 -37.51 -45.43 -73.16
C THR A 24 -38.39 -44.62 -72.22
N PRO A 25 -39.73 -44.78 -72.26
CA PRO A 25 -40.65 -44.01 -71.41
C PRO A 25 -40.26 -44.01 -69.89
N ARG A 26 -39.69 -45.14 -69.45
CA ARG A 26 -39.19 -45.30 -68.06
C ARG A 26 -37.88 -44.50 -67.82
N LEU A 27 -37.03 -44.39 -68.78
CA LEU A 27 -35.77 -43.58 -68.66
C LEU A 27 -36.11 -42.09 -68.74
N ALA A 28 -37.03 -41.71 -69.67
CA ALA A 28 -37.51 -40.35 -69.76
C ALA A 28 -38.18 -39.86 -68.45
N LEU A 29 -38.96 -40.70 -67.78
CA LEU A 29 -39.60 -40.41 -66.53
C LEU A 29 -38.55 -40.27 -65.39
N ARG A 30 -37.53 -41.11 -65.34
CA ARG A 30 -36.47 -41.02 -64.34
C ARG A 30 -35.62 -39.78 -64.55
N VAL A 31 -35.24 -39.42 -65.75
CA VAL A 31 -34.50 -38.21 -66.09
C VAL A 31 -35.39 -36.99 -65.80
N GLY A 32 -36.65 -37.00 -66.13
CA GLY A 32 -37.60 -35.94 -65.80
C GLY A 32 -37.76 -35.73 -64.25
N LEU A 33 -37.85 -36.87 -63.51
CA LEU A 33 -37.92 -36.82 -62.04
C LEU A 33 -36.65 -36.26 -61.43
N LEU A 34 -35.48 -36.72 -61.93
CA LEU A 34 -34.15 -36.15 -61.50
C LEU A 34 -34.03 -34.65 -61.86
N GLY A 35 -34.53 -34.29 -63.06
CA GLY A 35 -34.57 -32.85 -63.50
C GLY A 35 -35.48 -32.01 -62.58
N MET A 36 -36.66 -32.55 -62.22
CA MET A 36 -37.55 -31.86 -61.25
C MET A 36 -36.93 -31.73 -59.88
N ILE A 37 -36.29 -32.79 -59.36
CA ILE A 37 -35.58 -32.73 -58.08
C ILE A 37 -34.45 -31.69 -58.14
N ALA A 38 -33.65 -31.72 -59.19
CA ALA A 38 -32.58 -30.72 -59.41
C ALA A 38 -33.15 -29.29 -59.48
N LEU A 39 -34.24 -29.07 -60.19
CA LEU A 39 -34.90 -27.79 -60.30
C LEU A 39 -35.48 -27.32 -58.98
N ALA A 40 -36.09 -28.24 -58.21
CA ALA A 40 -36.58 -27.92 -56.85
C ALA A 40 -35.44 -27.55 -55.90
N VAL A 41 -34.32 -28.27 -55.96
CA VAL A 41 -33.10 -27.92 -55.18
C VAL A 41 -32.57 -26.55 -55.60
N PHE A 42 -32.46 -26.28 -56.91
CA PHE A 42 -32.05 -24.97 -57.41
C PHE A 42 -33.00 -23.86 -57.04
N ALA A 43 -34.32 -24.08 -57.10
CA ALA A 43 -35.32 -23.14 -56.66
C ALA A 43 -35.22 -22.86 -55.16
N ALA A 44 -35.03 -23.87 -54.32
CA ALA A 44 -34.83 -23.73 -52.90
C ALA A 44 -33.55 -22.93 -52.60
N LEU A 45 -32.43 -23.22 -53.30
CA LEU A 45 -31.17 -22.48 -53.18
C LEU A 45 -31.34 -21.03 -53.65
N PHE A 46 -32.03 -20.80 -54.77
CA PHE A 46 -32.33 -19.49 -55.28
C PHE A 46 -33.19 -18.68 -54.30
N LEU A 47 -34.27 -19.25 -53.81
CA LEU A 47 -35.11 -18.62 -52.80
C LEU A 47 -34.36 -18.31 -51.52
N ARG A 48 -33.48 -19.23 -51.11
CA ARG A 48 -32.58 -19.04 -49.95
C ARG A 48 -31.60 -17.88 -50.20
N LEU A 49 -30.97 -17.87 -51.36
CA LEU A 49 -30.04 -16.78 -51.76
C LEU A 49 -30.76 -15.46 -51.87
N TRP A 50 -31.93 -15.43 -52.49
CA TRP A 50 -32.78 -14.24 -52.58
C TRP A 50 -33.18 -13.71 -51.18
N SER A 51 -33.64 -14.62 -50.30
CA SER A 51 -33.95 -14.27 -48.91
C SER A 51 -32.74 -13.67 -48.17
N LEU A 52 -31.55 -14.26 -48.35
CA LEU A 52 -30.32 -13.77 -47.69
C LEU A 52 -29.79 -12.46 -48.26
N GLN A 53 -29.94 -12.23 -49.60
CA GLN A 53 -29.39 -11.04 -50.27
C GLN A 53 -30.37 -9.89 -50.32
N ILE A 54 -31.66 -10.14 -50.50
CA ILE A 54 -32.67 -9.08 -50.69
C ILE A 54 -33.50 -8.84 -49.42
N LEU A 55 -34.10 -9.89 -48.83
CA LEU A 55 -34.97 -9.71 -47.65
C LEU A 55 -34.17 -9.39 -46.38
N ASN A 56 -33.06 -10.12 -46.18
CA ASN A 56 -32.24 -9.96 -44.98
C ASN A 56 -30.90 -9.29 -45.26
N GLY A 57 -30.64 -8.83 -46.50
CA GLY A 57 -29.36 -8.30 -46.94
C GLY A 57 -28.87 -7.14 -46.11
N GLU A 58 -29.73 -6.14 -45.81
CA GLU A 58 -29.40 -5.03 -44.95
C GLU A 58 -29.09 -5.44 -43.51
N GLN A 59 -29.87 -6.37 -42.94
CA GLN A 59 -29.63 -6.85 -41.59
C GLN A 59 -28.33 -7.64 -41.51
N LEU A 60 -28.03 -8.48 -42.46
CA LEU A 60 -26.78 -9.23 -42.54
C LEU A 60 -25.60 -8.30 -42.81
N LEU A 61 -25.76 -7.29 -43.63
CA LEU A 61 -24.74 -6.28 -43.86
C LEU A 61 -24.45 -5.45 -42.61
N ARG A 62 -25.51 -5.03 -41.89
CA ARG A 62 -25.34 -4.34 -40.58
C ARG A 62 -24.73 -5.26 -39.56
N ALA A 63 -25.12 -6.54 -39.48
CA ALA A 63 -24.50 -7.51 -38.58
C ALA A 63 -23.02 -7.75 -38.93
N ALA A 64 -22.67 -7.84 -40.22
CA ALA A 64 -21.28 -7.98 -40.67
C ALA A 64 -20.46 -6.73 -40.35
N GLN A 65 -21.02 -5.52 -40.57
CA GLN A 65 -20.36 -4.26 -40.23
C GLN A 65 -20.18 -4.11 -38.71
N ASN A 66 -21.17 -4.50 -37.91
CA ASN A 66 -21.06 -4.50 -36.45
C ASN A 66 -20.03 -5.54 -35.96
N ASN A 67 -19.95 -6.71 -36.58
CA ASN A 67 -18.93 -7.70 -36.28
C ASN A 67 -17.51 -7.26 -36.67
N GLN A 68 -17.38 -6.35 -37.63
CA GLN A 68 -16.08 -5.75 -38.01
C GLN A 68 -15.69 -4.58 -37.10
N ARG A 69 -16.62 -4.00 -36.34
CA ARG A 69 -16.36 -2.91 -35.41
C ARG A 69 -16.16 -3.47 -34.01
N ARG A 70 -15.00 -3.17 -33.42
CA ARG A 70 -14.69 -3.53 -32.04
C ARG A 70 -14.38 -2.28 -31.23
N GLU A 71 -15.07 -2.14 -30.12
CA GLU A 71 -14.77 -1.10 -29.18
C GLU A 71 -13.52 -1.50 -28.36
N VAL A 72 -12.52 -0.65 -28.40
CA VAL A 72 -11.28 -0.78 -27.63
C VAL A 72 -11.20 0.37 -26.66
N ARG A 73 -10.87 0.08 -25.41
CA ARG A 73 -10.63 1.10 -24.40
C ARG A 73 -9.28 1.76 -24.60
N ILE A 74 -9.23 3.07 -24.44
CA ILE A 74 -8.00 3.86 -24.34
C ILE A 74 -7.78 4.12 -22.85
N PRO A 75 -6.69 3.59 -22.25
CA PRO A 75 -6.41 3.84 -20.85
C PRO A 75 -6.28 5.33 -20.54
N ALA A 76 -6.89 5.79 -19.47
CA ALA A 76 -6.73 7.16 -19.01
C ALA A 76 -5.38 7.31 -18.29
N PRO A 77 -4.67 8.45 -18.46
CA PRO A 77 -3.57 8.80 -17.58
C PRO A 77 -4.06 8.88 -16.12
N ARG A 78 -3.32 8.25 -15.21
CA ARG A 78 -3.65 8.28 -13.79
C ARG A 78 -3.35 9.66 -13.18
N GLY A 79 -4.14 10.14 -12.24
CA GLY A 79 -3.92 11.41 -11.55
C GLY A 79 -2.58 11.47 -10.81
N SER A 80 -2.01 12.66 -10.65
CA SER A 80 -0.79 12.86 -9.88
C SER A 80 -1.07 12.78 -8.38
N ILE A 81 -0.04 12.43 -7.59
CA ILE A 81 -0.04 12.56 -6.13
C ILE A 81 0.94 13.66 -5.79
N LEU A 82 0.47 14.65 -5.05
CA LEU A 82 1.21 15.86 -4.70
C LEU A 82 1.42 15.93 -3.19
N ASP A 83 2.46 16.60 -2.75
CA ASP A 83 2.64 16.97 -1.35
C ASP A 83 1.74 18.18 -0.98
N HIS A 84 1.86 18.69 0.25
CA HIS A 84 1.00 19.76 0.75
C HIS A 84 1.22 21.09 0.00
N ASP A 85 2.40 21.33 -0.53
CA ASP A 85 2.76 22.52 -1.32
C ASP A 85 2.45 22.36 -2.83
N GLY A 86 1.99 21.16 -3.26
CA GLY A 86 1.74 20.84 -4.66
C GLY A 86 2.96 20.32 -5.41
N LEU A 87 4.04 19.94 -4.70
CA LEU A 87 5.21 19.30 -5.30
C LEU A 87 4.89 17.85 -5.69
N PRO A 88 5.37 17.36 -6.84
CA PRO A 88 5.00 16.04 -7.32
C PRO A 88 5.70 14.92 -6.54
N LEU A 89 4.91 14.09 -5.87
CA LEU A 89 5.35 12.84 -5.25
C LEU A 89 5.28 11.66 -6.21
N VAL A 90 4.21 11.61 -7.03
CA VAL A 90 4.02 10.58 -8.07
C VAL A 90 3.35 11.21 -9.28
N ILE A 91 3.93 10.98 -10.47
CA ILE A 91 3.42 11.51 -11.75
C ILE A 91 3.35 10.40 -12.80
N ASN A 92 2.90 10.74 -13.99
CA ASN A 92 3.05 9.88 -15.16
C ASN A 92 4.06 10.51 -16.13
N VAL A 93 4.89 9.64 -16.70
CA VAL A 93 5.82 10.01 -17.78
C VAL A 93 5.50 9.19 -19.03
N PRO A 94 5.68 9.74 -20.24
CA PRO A 94 5.59 8.93 -21.43
C PRO A 94 6.67 7.85 -21.42
N GLY A 95 6.25 6.61 -21.59
CA GLY A 95 7.18 5.47 -21.63
C GLY A 95 6.94 4.60 -22.84
N THR A 96 8.03 4.16 -23.48
CA THR A 96 7.98 3.27 -24.62
C THR A 96 7.77 1.83 -24.17
N VAL A 97 6.70 1.21 -24.66
CA VAL A 97 6.33 -0.17 -24.33
C VAL A 97 6.21 -1.02 -25.58
N VAL A 98 6.47 -2.31 -25.43
CA VAL A 98 6.15 -3.31 -26.45
C VAL A 98 4.88 -4.03 -26.05
N GLN A 99 3.88 -3.96 -26.92
CA GLN A 99 2.60 -4.63 -26.77
C GLN A 99 2.41 -5.71 -27.84
N ILE A 100 1.68 -6.77 -27.49
CA ILE A 100 1.27 -7.82 -28.44
C ILE A 100 -0.24 -7.80 -28.58
N ASP A 101 -0.72 -7.63 -29.81
CA ASP A 101 -2.09 -7.90 -30.20
C ASP A 101 -2.26 -9.41 -30.45
N GLN A 102 -2.91 -10.10 -29.52
CA GLN A 102 -3.05 -11.56 -29.59
C GLN A 102 -3.83 -12.05 -30.82
N ALA A 103 -4.77 -11.24 -31.29
CA ALA A 103 -5.58 -11.59 -32.47
C ALA A 103 -4.76 -11.57 -33.76
N SER A 104 -3.68 -10.78 -33.80
CA SER A 104 -2.79 -10.62 -34.95
C SER A 104 -1.61 -11.62 -34.94
N LEU A 105 -1.46 -12.44 -33.90
CA LEU A 105 -0.43 -13.47 -33.84
C LEU A 105 -0.74 -14.65 -34.79
N PRO A 106 0.30 -15.33 -35.33
CA PRO A 106 0.12 -16.54 -36.12
C PRO A 106 -0.68 -17.62 -35.43
N LYS A 107 -1.65 -18.22 -36.13
CA LYS A 107 -2.51 -19.27 -35.61
C LYS A 107 -1.75 -20.58 -35.35
N HIS A 108 -0.76 -20.90 -36.20
CA HIS A 108 0.04 -22.11 -36.04
C HIS A 108 0.99 -22.00 -34.84
N LYS A 109 0.82 -22.92 -33.89
CA LYS A 109 1.58 -22.95 -32.62
C LYS A 109 3.09 -22.92 -32.81
N SER A 110 3.62 -23.66 -33.80
CA SER A 110 5.05 -23.73 -34.10
C SER A 110 5.61 -22.38 -34.59
N ILE A 111 4.88 -21.70 -35.50
CA ILE A 111 5.26 -20.39 -36.03
C ILE A 111 5.20 -19.36 -34.91
N ARG A 112 4.12 -19.31 -34.16
CA ARG A 112 3.96 -18.42 -32.99
C ARG A 112 5.07 -18.59 -31.96
N LEU A 113 5.45 -19.83 -31.61
CA LEU A 113 6.57 -20.09 -30.68
C LEU A 113 7.91 -19.60 -31.24
N ARG A 114 8.15 -19.72 -32.56
CA ARG A 114 9.33 -19.19 -33.19
C ARG A 114 9.43 -17.69 -33.10
N GLU A 115 8.34 -16.98 -33.36
CA GLU A 115 8.23 -15.51 -33.23
C GLU A 115 8.42 -15.04 -31.79
N LEU A 116 7.75 -15.68 -30.81
CA LEU A 116 7.95 -15.35 -29.41
C LEU A 116 9.41 -15.56 -28.96
N ARG A 117 10.11 -16.56 -29.52
CA ARG A 117 11.56 -16.74 -29.27
C ARG A 117 12.39 -15.64 -29.92
N LYS A 118 12.05 -15.21 -31.16
CA LYS A 118 12.69 -14.11 -31.86
C LYS A 118 12.52 -12.80 -31.10
N LEU A 119 11.28 -12.49 -30.69
CA LEU A 119 10.94 -11.33 -29.87
C LEU A 119 11.67 -11.37 -28.51
N GLY A 120 11.71 -12.54 -27.88
CA GLY A 120 12.38 -12.73 -26.59
C GLY A 120 13.88 -12.41 -26.64
N ARG A 121 14.55 -12.71 -27.76
CA ARG A 121 15.97 -12.34 -27.98
C ARG A 121 16.14 -10.83 -28.09
N VAL A 122 15.28 -10.15 -28.85
CA VAL A 122 15.31 -8.68 -29.00
C VAL A 122 15.04 -7.99 -27.65
N LEU A 123 14.04 -8.43 -26.92
CA LEU A 123 13.65 -7.85 -25.63
C LEU A 123 14.53 -8.29 -24.46
N ARG A 124 15.47 -9.22 -24.68
CA ARG A 124 16.30 -9.86 -23.65
C ARG A 124 15.44 -10.47 -22.54
N MET A 125 14.44 -11.28 -22.94
CA MET A 125 13.55 -11.96 -22.02
C MET A 125 13.18 -13.38 -22.51
N PRO A 126 12.96 -14.34 -21.59
CA PRO A 126 12.59 -15.70 -21.97
C PRO A 126 11.22 -15.74 -22.68
N ALA A 127 11.13 -16.47 -23.80
CA ALA A 127 9.87 -16.63 -24.54
C ALA A 127 8.73 -17.23 -23.70
N ARG A 128 9.06 -18.06 -22.68
CA ARG A 128 8.10 -18.61 -21.73
C ARG A 128 7.37 -17.53 -20.94
N GLU A 129 8.05 -16.43 -20.60
CA GLU A 129 7.46 -15.31 -19.86
C GLU A 129 6.51 -14.50 -20.74
N ILE A 130 6.85 -14.31 -22.03
CA ILE A 130 5.94 -13.70 -23.01
C ILE A 130 4.70 -14.58 -23.16
N GLY A 131 4.89 -15.89 -23.32
CA GLY A 131 3.77 -16.85 -23.39
C GLY A 131 2.89 -16.84 -22.15
N ALA A 132 3.46 -16.78 -20.94
CA ALA A 132 2.72 -16.70 -19.70
C ALA A 132 1.91 -15.40 -19.59
N ALA A 133 2.44 -14.26 -20.04
CA ALA A 133 1.70 -13.00 -20.11
C ALA A 133 0.48 -13.11 -21.03
N LEU A 134 0.65 -13.67 -22.21
CA LEU A 134 -0.45 -13.88 -23.16
C LEU A 134 -1.53 -14.84 -22.62
N ILE A 135 -1.13 -15.88 -21.90
CA ILE A 135 -2.08 -16.85 -21.28
C ILE A 135 -2.92 -16.17 -20.21
N ARG A 136 -2.35 -15.29 -19.39
CA ARG A 136 -3.12 -14.56 -18.38
C ARG A 136 -4.25 -13.70 -18.99
N HIS A 137 -4.02 -13.17 -20.20
CA HIS A 137 -4.98 -12.30 -20.92
C HIS A 137 -5.80 -13.05 -21.97
N ARG A 138 -5.82 -14.38 -21.95
CA ARG A 138 -6.54 -15.20 -22.97
C ARG A 138 -8.06 -14.93 -23.06
N GLY A 139 -8.64 -14.34 -22.03
CA GLY A 139 -10.07 -14.00 -21.97
C GLY A 139 -10.41 -12.72 -22.76
N ASP A 140 -9.43 -11.89 -23.11
CA ASP A 140 -9.58 -10.69 -23.91
C ASP A 140 -8.47 -10.61 -24.98
N LEU A 141 -8.79 -11.11 -26.16
CA LEU A 141 -7.86 -11.14 -27.30
C LEU A 141 -7.74 -9.78 -28.01
N LEU A 142 -8.60 -8.83 -27.69
CA LEU A 142 -8.70 -7.55 -28.38
C LEU A 142 -7.89 -6.44 -27.70
N THR A 143 -7.69 -6.57 -26.39
CA THR A 143 -6.83 -5.64 -25.64
C THR A 143 -5.37 -6.06 -25.83
N PRO A 144 -4.52 -5.15 -26.35
CA PRO A 144 -3.10 -5.45 -26.49
C PRO A 144 -2.44 -5.73 -25.13
N VAL A 145 -1.63 -6.78 -25.06
CA VAL A 145 -0.92 -7.17 -23.84
C VAL A 145 0.44 -6.49 -23.79
N THR A 146 0.70 -5.71 -22.76
CA THR A 146 2.02 -5.10 -22.55
C THR A 146 3.02 -6.17 -22.09
N ILE A 147 4.06 -6.38 -22.89
CA ILE A 147 5.09 -7.40 -22.63
C ILE A 147 6.29 -6.80 -21.93
N LYS A 148 6.70 -5.60 -22.32
CA LYS A 148 7.83 -4.90 -21.72
C LYS A 148 7.54 -3.40 -21.71
N SER A 149 7.79 -2.73 -20.58
CA SER A 149 7.55 -1.29 -20.37
C SER A 149 8.83 -0.48 -20.18
N ASP A 150 9.98 -1.14 -20.25
CA ASP A 150 11.30 -0.51 -20.20
C ASP A 150 12.05 -0.94 -21.46
N VAL A 151 11.68 -0.31 -22.57
CA VAL A 151 12.22 -0.65 -23.90
C VAL A 151 13.21 0.44 -24.28
N SER A 152 14.47 0.03 -24.58
CA SER A 152 15.47 0.97 -25.08
C SER A 152 15.12 1.46 -26.49
N GLU A 153 15.60 2.65 -26.86
CA GLU A 153 15.43 3.20 -28.21
C GLU A 153 15.85 2.20 -29.28
N LEU A 154 17.03 1.58 -29.14
CA LEU A 154 17.52 0.57 -30.08
C LEU A 154 16.57 -0.62 -30.25
N GLN A 155 15.90 -1.06 -29.15
CA GLN A 155 14.92 -2.14 -29.25
C GLN A 155 13.61 -1.66 -29.90
N ALA A 156 13.19 -0.43 -29.61
CA ALA A 156 12.00 0.18 -30.17
C ALA A 156 12.17 0.38 -31.69
N ASP A 157 13.28 0.96 -32.10
CA ASP A 157 13.59 1.21 -33.50
C ASP A 157 13.70 -0.10 -34.29
N TYR A 158 14.43 -1.08 -33.76
CA TYR A 158 14.56 -2.40 -34.37
C TYR A 158 13.20 -3.09 -34.63
N LEU A 159 12.28 -3.01 -33.64
CA LEU A 159 10.95 -3.60 -33.78
C LEU A 159 10.04 -2.80 -34.70
N THR A 160 10.21 -1.48 -34.76
CA THR A 160 9.42 -0.59 -35.64
C THR A 160 9.84 -0.75 -37.10
N GLU A 161 11.15 -0.75 -37.38
CA GLU A 161 11.69 -0.95 -38.75
C GLU A 161 11.39 -2.33 -39.32
N ARG A 162 11.30 -3.34 -38.44
CA ARG A 162 11.03 -4.73 -38.84
C ARG A 162 9.68 -5.23 -38.41
N SER A 163 8.68 -4.36 -38.44
CA SER A 163 7.30 -4.68 -38.02
C SER A 163 6.71 -5.90 -38.77
N ASP A 164 7.09 -6.09 -40.05
CA ASP A 164 6.65 -7.22 -40.87
C ASP A 164 7.21 -8.57 -40.36
N ASP A 165 8.34 -8.54 -39.71
CA ASP A 165 8.99 -9.71 -39.07
C ASP A 165 8.36 -10.11 -37.73
N PHE A 166 7.53 -9.25 -37.17
CA PHE A 166 6.91 -9.41 -35.84
C PHE A 166 5.39 -9.13 -35.87
N PRO A 167 4.61 -9.97 -36.59
CA PRO A 167 3.17 -9.76 -36.71
C PRO A 167 2.47 -9.71 -35.33
N GLY A 168 1.66 -8.70 -35.12
CA GLY A 168 0.96 -8.47 -33.87
C GLY A 168 1.79 -7.78 -32.77
N VAL A 169 3.08 -7.51 -33.00
CA VAL A 169 3.92 -6.74 -32.07
C VAL A 169 3.88 -5.27 -32.44
N ALA A 170 3.63 -4.40 -31.47
CA ALA A 170 3.61 -2.94 -31.67
C ALA A 170 4.42 -2.24 -30.57
N VAL A 171 5.21 -1.26 -30.98
CA VAL A 171 5.85 -0.29 -30.09
C VAL A 171 4.87 0.86 -29.86
N ARG A 172 4.61 1.20 -28.62
CA ARG A 172 3.66 2.24 -28.24
C ARG A 172 4.22 3.12 -27.13
N THR A 173 3.87 4.40 -27.13
CA THR A 173 4.10 5.30 -26.01
C THR A 173 2.84 5.35 -25.17
N ILE A 174 2.95 5.00 -23.90
CA ILE A 174 1.84 5.07 -22.93
C ILE A 174 2.30 5.82 -21.68
N PRO A 175 1.36 6.44 -20.92
CA PRO A 175 1.70 7.02 -19.62
C PRO A 175 2.10 5.91 -18.63
N LEU A 176 3.34 5.96 -18.15
CA LEU A 176 3.85 5.07 -17.11
C LEU A 176 3.93 5.80 -15.78
N ARG A 177 3.60 5.12 -14.70
CA ARG A 177 3.70 5.67 -13.35
C ARG A 177 5.15 5.91 -12.98
N TYR A 178 5.47 7.08 -12.46
CA TYR A 178 6.83 7.48 -12.13
C TYR A 178 6.90 8.06 -10.73
N TYR A 179 7.91 7.61 -9.97
CA TYR A 179 8.19 8.00 -8.59
C TYR A 179 9.50 8.79 -8.58
N PRO A 180 9.45 10.15 -8.68
CA PRO A 180 10.64 10.99 -8.80
C PRO A 180 11.64 10.81 -7.67
N HIS A 181 11.12 10.55 -6.47
CA HIS A 181 11.88 10.43 -5.23
C HIS A 181 12.22 8.98 -4.84
N ARG A 182 12.13 8.03 -5.80
CA ARG A 182 12.50 6.60 -5.67
C ARG A 182 11.74 5.88 -4.55
N GLU A 183 12.41 5.61 -3.40
CA GLU A 183 11.85 4.91 -2.24
C GLU A 183 11.16 5.82 -1.22
N LEU A 184 11.26 7.14 -1.38
CA LEU A 184 10.68 8.09 -0.43
C LEU A 184 9.17 7.90 -0.28
N ALA A 185 8.70 7.87 0.96
CA ALA A 185 7.30 7.68 1.33
C ALA A 185 6.64 6.44 0.70
N ALA A 186 7.43 5.40 0.36
CA ALA A 186 6.93 4.22 -0.37
C ALA A 186 5.72 3.56 0.31
N HIS A 187 5.72 3.46 1.63
CA HIS A 187 4.64 2.86 2.41
C HIS A 187 3.37 3.73 2.43
N VAL A 188 3.53 5.06 2.34
CA VAL A 188 2.42 6.02 2.24
C VAL A 188 1.86 6.01 0.82
N LEU A 189 2.72 6.22 -0.18
CA LEU A 189 2.31 6.32 -1.58
C LEU A 189 1.74 5.00 -2.09
N GLY A 190 2.37 3.89 -1.74
CA GLY A 190 2.02 2.59 -2.28
C GLY A 190 2.47 2.41 -3.73
N TYR A 191 1.83 1.48 -4.41
CA TYR A 191 2.13 1.18 -5.81
C TYR A 191 0.89 0.73 -6.58
N THR A 192 0.98 0.75 -7.90
CA THR A 192 -0.06 0.27 -8.81
C THR A 192 0.31 -1.09 -9.38
N GLY A 193 -0.70 -1.88 -9.71
CA GLY A 193 -0.52 -3.18 -10.35
C GLY A 193 -1.73 -3.53 -11.21
N GLU A 194 -1.63 -4.61 -11.97
CA GLU A 194 -2.76 -5.13 -12.73
C GLU A 194 -3.82 -5.69 -11.76
N VAL A 195 -5.10 -5.48 -12.10
CA VAL A 195 -6.23 -5.98 -11.31
C VAL A 195 -6.21 -7.51 -11.24
N SER A 196 -6.27 -8.08 -10.03
CA SER A 196 -6.32 -9.53 -9.83
C SER A 196 -7.72 -10.10 -10.14
N GLN A 197 -7.81 -11.43 -10.30
CA GLN A 197 -9.11 -12.10 -10.51
C GLN A 197 -10.05 -11.92 -9.31
N GLU A 198 -9.53 -11.90 -8.11
CA GLU A 198 -10.28 -11.66 -6.86
C GLU A 198 -10.79 -10.22 -6.81
N GLN A 199 -9.92 -9.25 -7.11
CA GLN A 199 -10.29 -7.83 -7.21
C GLN A 199 -11.32 -7.62 -8.32
N LEU A 200 -11.18 -8.30 -9.47
CA LEU A 200 -12.13 -8.18 -10.58
C LEU A 200 -13.52 -8.66 -10.20
N LYS A 201 -13.65 -9.76 -9.43
CA LYS A 201 -14.94 -10.23 -8.90
C LYS A 201 -15.60 -9.20 -7.98
N ALA A 202 -14.81 -8.52 -7.14
CA ALA A 202 -15.32 -7.51 -6.21
C ALA A 202 -15.63 -6.17 -6.90
N LEU A 203 -14.80 -5.76 -7.87
CA LEU A 203 -14.80 -4.41 -8.44
C LEU A 203 -15.35 -4.34 -9.88
N GLY A 204 -15.73 -5.49 -10.48
CA GLY A 204 -16.21 -5.52 -11.86
C GLY A 204 -17.43 -4.62 -12.12
N LYS A 205 -18.33 -4.49 -11.11
CA LYS A 205 -19.48 -3.56 -11.17
C LYS A 205 -19.05 -2.08 -11.18
N GLN A 206 -17.82 -1.76 -10.74
CA GLN A 206 -17.25 -0.41 -10.78
C GLN A 206 -16.53 -0.12 -12.10
N GLY A 207 -16.67 -1.01 -13.09
CA GLY A 207 -16.18 -0.84 -14.45
C GLY A 207 -14.74 -1.29 -14.69
N TYR A 208 -14.11 -2.03 -13.75
CA TYR A 208 -12.81 -2.65 -13.96
C TYR A 208 -12.90 -3.85 -14.89
N ARG A 209 -11.87 -4.05 -15.71
CA ARG A 209 -11.70 -5.20 -16.60
C ARG A 209 -10.32 -5.81 -16.42
N SER A 210 -10.16 -7.05 -16.89
CA SER A 210 -8.84 -7.69 -16.93
C SER A 210 -7.86 -6.82 -17.73
N GLY A 211 -6.64 -6.64 -17.20
CA GLY A 211 -5.62 -5.77 -17.78
C GLY A 211 -5.66 -4.30 -17.32
N ASP A 212 -6.71 -3.88 -16.61
CA ASP A 212 -6.73 -2.54 -16.01
C ASP A 212 -5.71 -2.45 -14.87
N THR A 213 -5.16 -1.26 -14.68
CA THR A 213 -4.25 -0.94 -13.56
C THR A 213 -5.03 -0.35 -12.41
N ILE A 214 -4.80 -0.86 -11.20
CA ILE A 214 -5.42 -0.41 -9.95
C ILE A 214 -4.34 -0.10 -8.90
N GLY A 215 -4.62 0.78 -7.96
CA GLY A 215 -3.80 0.93 -6.77
C GLY A 215 -3.85 -0.33 -5.90
N GLN A 216 -2.68 -0.83 -5.51
CA GLN A 216 -2.58 -2.08 -4.73
C GLN A 216 -2.42 -1.81 -3.23
N THR A 217 -1.70 -0.76 -2.86
CA THR A 217 -1.44 -0.37 -1.47
C THR A 217 -1.38 1.15 -1.33
N GLY A 218 -1.37 1.65 -0.10
CA GLY A 218 -1.16 3.06 0.22
C GLY A 218 -2.21 4.01 -0.40
N ILE A 219 -1.81 5.23 -0.65
CA ILE A 219 -2.63 6.29 -1.28
C ILE A 219 -3.11 5.87 -2.66
N GLU A 220 -2.27 5.15 -3.43
CA GLU A 220 -2.66 4.61 -4.73
C GLU A 220 -3.91 3.74 -4.64
N ALA A 221 -4.03 2.91 -3.60
CA ALA A 221 -5.21 2.06 -3.39
C ALA A 221 -6.38 2.82 -2.75
N GLN A 222 -6.10 3.60 -1.72
CA GLN A 222 -7.12 4.30 -0.94
C GLN A 222 -7.91 5.31 -1.78
N TYR A 223 -7.20 6.04 -2.64
CA TYR A 223 -7.77 7.09 -3.49
C TYR A 223 -7.85 6.70 -4.97
N ASP A 224 -7.84 5.38 -5.27
CA ASP A 224 -7.89 4.86 -6.64
C ASP A 224 -9.06 5.42 -7.45
N LYS A 225 -10.24 5.57 -6.83
CA LYS A 225 -11.44 6.13 -7.48
C LYS A 225 -11.25 7.55 -8.04
N TYR A 226 -10.37 8.35 -7.43
CA TYR A 226 -10.02 9.69 -7.92
C TYR A 226 -8.87 9.64 -8.92
N LEU A 227 -7.88 8.77 -8.64
CA LEU A 227 -6.65 8.69 -9.40
C LEU A 227 -6.80 8.01 -10.76
N ARG A 228 -7.69 7.02 -10.92
CA ARG A 228 -7.72 6.15 -12.12
C ARG A 228 -8.19 6.84 -13.40
N GLY A 229 -8.95 7.95 -13.33
CA GLY A 229 -9.58 8.60 -14.47
C GLY A 229 -10.71 7.79 -15.12
N ALA A 230 -11.19 8.28 -16.25
CA ALA A 230 -12.19 7.59 -17.06
C ALA A 230 -11.57 7.16 -18.40
N PRO A 231 -11.58 5.87 -18.75
CA PRO A 231 -11.01 5.39 -20.00
C PRO A 231 -11.79 5.92 -21.18
N GLY A 232 -11.09 6.25 -22.27
CA GLY A 232 -11.69 6.56 -23.56
C GLY A 232 -12.16 5.31 -24.28
N LEU A 233 -12.91 5.53 -25.35
CA LEU A 233 -13.38 4.49 -26.28
C LEU A 233 -12.89 4.80 -27.67
N ALA A 234 -12.46 3.79 -28.40
CA ALA A 234 -12.12 3.87 -29.80
C ALA A 234 -12.73 2.69 -30.58
N ILE A 235 -13.06 2.91 -31.83
CA ILE A 235 -13.50 1.86 -32.74
C ILE A 235 -12.30 1.38 -33.54
N LYS A 236 -12.07 0.08 -33.47
CA LYS A 236 -11.10 -0.66 -34.26
C LYS A 236 -11.86 -1.50 -35.30
N ARG A 237 -11.54 -1.35 -36.57
CA ARG A 237 -12.07 -2.27 -37.60
C ARG A 237 -11.21 -3.53 -37.63
N VAL A 238 -11.87 -4.67 -37.66
CA VAL A 238 -11.20 -5.98 -37.74
C VAL A 238 -11.78 -6.80 -38.90
N ASP A 239 -10.93 -7.64 -39.54
CA ASP A 239 -11.38 -8.63 -40.50
C ASP A 239 -12.05 -9.84 -39.84
N SER A 240 -12.52 -10.80 -40.64
CA SER A 240 -13.13 -12.06 -40.16
C SER A 240 -12.18 -12.90 -39.30
N LEU A 241 -10.88 -12.61 -39.30
CA LEU A 241 -9.84 -13.26 -38.50
C LEU A 241 -9.48 -12.45 -37.26
N GLY A 242 -10.14 -11.31 -37.02
CA GLY A 242 -9.86 -10.42 -35.91
C GLY A 242 -8.64 -9.50 -36.11
N ARG A 243 -8.03 -9.45 -37.31
CA ARG A 243 -6.88 -8.58 -37.58
C ARG A 243 -7.33 -7.17 -37.85
N GLN A 244 -6.58 -6.19 -37.31
CA GLN A 244 -6.90 -4.77 -37.51
C GLN A 244 -6.84 -4.37 -38.98
N GLN A 245 -7.88 -3.68 -39.43
CA GLN A 245 -7.98 -3.09 -40.77
C GLN A 245 -8.10 -1.55 -40.61
N GLY A 246 -7.10 -0.84 -41.15
CA GLY A 246 -7.06 0.63 -41.09
C GLY A 246 -6.69 1.21 -39.72
N THR A 247 -6.94 2.51 -39.54
CA THR A 247 -6.62 3.26 -38.34
C THR A 247 -7.70 3.10 -37.24
N THR A 248 -7.30 3.17 -36.00
CA THR A 248 -8.21 3.22 -34.84
C THR A 248 -8.85 4.62 -34.77
N THR A 249 -10.17 4.70 -34.77
CA THR A 249 -10.90 5.97 -34.69
C THR A 249 -11.34 6.22 -33.25
N PRO A 250 -10.87 7.30 -32.60
CA PRO A 250 -11.36 7.67 -31.27
C PRO A 250 -12.86 8.01 -31.33
N LEU A 251 -13.64 7.46 -30.39
CA LEU A 251 -15.07 7.73 -30.22
C LEU A 251 -15.30 8.64 -29.02
N VAL A 252 -14.65 8.34 -27.91
CA VAL A 252 -14.68 9.13 -26.68
C VAL A 252 -13.24 9.31 -26.20
N PRO A 253 -12.79 10.52 -25.93
CA PRO A 253 -11.45 10.74 -25.40
C PRO A 253 -11.33 10.18 -23.98
N ALA A 254 -10.13 9.76 -23.59
CA ALA A 254 -9.83 9.40 -22.22
C ALA A 254 -9.72 10.66 -21.35
N HIS A 255 -10.34 10.63 -20.17
CA HIS A 255 -10.23 11.71 -19.21
C HIS A 255 -9.22 11.34 -18.12
N PRO A 256 -8.15 12.14 -17.93
CA PRO A 256 -7.16 11.88 -16.87
C PRO A 256 -7.79 11.80 -15.48
N GLY A 257 -7.17 11.03 -14.60
CA GLY A 257 -7.55 11.01 -13.19
C GLY A 257 -7.25 12.33 -12.49
N ASN A 258 -7.93 12.57 -11.37
CA ASN A 258 -7.77 13.75 -10.55
C ASN A 258 -6.48 13.70 -9.76
N ALA A 259 -5.86 14.87 -9.50
CA ALA A 259 -4.72 14.94 -8.62
C ALA A 259 -5.17 14.82 -7.16
N VAL A 260 -4.40 14.07 -6.37
CA VAL A 260 -4.60 13.92 -4.92
C VAL A 260 -3.47 14.66 -4.23
N ARG A 261 -3.81 15.70 -3.46
CA ARG A 261 -2.87 16.46 -2.64
C ARG A 261 -2.88 15.91 -1.23
N LEU A 262 -1.70 15.62 -0.71
CA LEU A 262 -1.51 15.07 0.63
C LEU A 262 -1.10 16.16 1.63
N THR A 263 -1.30 15.87 2.91
CA THR A 263 -0.78 16.68 4.02
C THR A 263 0.72 16.52 4.25
N ILE A 264 1.35 15.55 3.58
CA ILE A 264 2.79 15.28 3.65
C ILE A 264 3.59 16.49 3.15
N ASP A 265 4.56 16.94 3.94
CA ASP A 265 5.59 17.85 3.52
C ASP A 265 6.78 17.06 2.98
N LEU A 266 7.11 17.23 1.71
CA LEU A 266 8.19 16.51 1.04
C LEU A 266 9.53 16.67 1.76
N LYS A 267 9.87 17.88 2.21
CA LYS A 267 11.15 18.16 2.86
C LYS A 267 11.21 17.51 4.25
N LEU A 268 10.10 17.56 4.99
CA LEU A 268 10.01 16.93 6.30
C LEU A 268 10.00 15.40 6.18
N GLN A 269 9.36 14.85 5.15
CA GLN A 269 9.40 13.40 4.88
C GLN A 269 10.83 12.92 4.60
N VAL A 270 11.58 13.67 3.77
CA VAL A 270 13.00 13.39 3.51
C VAL A 270 13.82 13.44 4.80
N ALA A 271 13.58 14.46 5.62
CA ALA A 271 14.26 14.60 6.91
C ALA A 271 13.92 13.45 7.87
N ALA A 272 12.64 13.06 7.96
CA ALA A 272 12.20 11.97 8.81
C ALA A 272 12.82 10.61 8.40
N GLU A 273 12.90 10.31 7.10
CA GLU A 273 13.55 9.09 6.62
C GLU A 273 15.07 9.10 6.85
N ASN A 274 15.71 10.26 6.68
CA ASN A 274 17.13 10.43 6.99
C ASN A 274 17.39 10.32 8.50
N ALA A 275 16.54 10.94 9.32
CA ALA A 275 16.59 10.87 10.77
C ALA A 275 16.40 9.44 11.28
N LEU A 276 15.50 8.68 10.67
CA LEU A 276 15.28 7.28 10.99
C LEU A 276 16.53 6.42 10.68
N ARG A 277 17.14 6.62 9.52
CA ARG A 277 18.39 5.94 9.17
C ARG A 277 19.52 6.34 10.13
N TYR A 278 19.65 7.61 10.43
CA TYR A 278 20.60 8.11 11.40
C TYR A 278 20.42 7.47 12.78
N GLY A 279 19.18 7.36 13.28
CA GLY A 279 18.88 6.69 14.55
C GLY A 279 19.29 5.21 14.57
N ILE A 280 19.01 4.48 13.47
CA ILE A 280 19.42 3.08 13.31
C ILE A 280 20.95 2.93 13.28
N GLU A 281 21.65 3.78 12.54
CA GLU A 281 23.12 3.78 12.46
C GLU A 281 23.75 4.14 13.81
N ARG A 282 23.18 5.15 14.49
CA ARG A 282 23.61 5.55 15.82
C ARG A 282 23.45 4.41 16.83
N ALA A 283 22.32 3.71 16.81
CA ALA A 283 22.11 2.53 17.65
C ALA A 283 23.20 1.48 17.43
N ARG A 284 23.47 1.15 16.17
CA ARG A 284 24.52 0.16 15.81
C ARG A 284 25.91 0.56 16.30
N SER A 285 26.22 1.83 16.33
CA SER A 285 27.52 2.36 16.75
C SER A 285 27.65 2.62 18.26
N SER A 286 26.54 2.55 19.02
CA SER A 286 26.54 2.87 20.47
C SER A 286 27.23 1.83 21.34
N GLY A 287 27.48 0.63 20.83
CA GLY A 287 28.04 -0.49 21.60
C GLY A 287 27.10 -1.10 22.63
N CYS A 288 25.84 -0.70 22.68
CA CYS A 288 24.86 -1.28 23.60
C CYS A 288 24.56 -2.74 23.24
N GLN A 289 24.16 -3.53 24.26
CA GLN A 289 23.87 -4.94 24.08
C GLN A 289 22.70 -5.14 23.10
N GLY A 290 22.95 -5.84 22.00
CA GLY A 290 21.96 -6.14 20.98
C GLY A 290 21.72 -5.04 19.95
N CYS A 291 22.21 -3.80 20.16
CA CYS A 291 21.99 -2.68 19.24
C CYS A 291 22.62 -2.87 17.85
N TRP A 292 23.65 -3.71 17.75
CA TRP A 292 24.21 -4.11 16.44
C TRP A 292 23.16 -4.76 15.52
N TYR A 293 22.07 -5.28 16.09
CA TYR A 293 20.93 -5.88 15.36
C TYR A 293 19.84 -4.87 14.98
N SER A 294 20.00 -3.58 15.30
CA SER A 294 19.06 -2.53 14.93
C SER A 294 18.93 -2.45 13.40
N ASN A 295 17.74 -2.69 12.85
CA ASN A 295 17.54 -2.76 11.41
C ASN A 295 16.15 -2.29 10.96
N GLY A 296 15.38 -1.69 11.86
CA GLY A 296 14.05 -1.19 11.56
C GLY A 296 13.61 -0.06 12.48
N GLY A 297 12.50 0.55 12.13
CA GLY A 297 11.88 1.60 12.93
C GLY A 297 10.86 2.41 12.16
N ALA A 298 10.30 3.42 12.85
CA ALA A 298 9.35 4.36 12.28
C ALA A 298 9.47 5.73 12.92
N ILE A 299 9.15 6.77 12.14
CA ILE A 299 8.94 8.13 12.65
C ILE A 299 7.59 8.62 12.12
N VAL A 300 6.78 9.14 13.04
CA VAL A 300 5.51 9.82 12.76
C VAL A 300 5.65 11.27 13.16
N ALA A 301 5.34 12.19 12.25
CA ALA A 301 5.25 13.61 12.50
C ALA A 301 3.86 14.11 12.10
N LEU A 302 3.11 14.70 13.03
CA LEU A 302 1.75 15.16 12.78
C LEU A 302 1.46 16.52 13.43
N ASP A 303 0.51 17.25 12.86
CA ASP A 303 -0.03 18.47 13.42
C ASP A 303 -1.02 18.15 14.56
N PRO A 304 -0.78 18.60 15.79
CA PRO A 304 -1.67 18.27 16.91
C PRO A 304 -3.05 18.93 16.85
N ARG A 305 -3.23 19.93 15.99
CA ARG A 305 -4.47 20.72 15.92
C ARG A 305 -5.58 19.97 15.18
N ASP A 306 -5.22 19.28 14.11
CA ASP A 306 -6.18 18.63 13.19
C ASP A 306 -5.86 17.17 12.88
N GLY A 307 -4.63 16.70 13.19
CA GLY A 307 -4.18 15.34 12.89
C GLY A 307 -3.55 15.17 11.50
N SER A 308 -3.29 16.25 10.76
CA SER A 308 -2.58 16.20 9.47
C SER A 308 -1.23 15.53 9.62
N ILE A 309 -0.98 14.45 8.88
CA ILE A 309 0.31 13.77 8.86
C ILE A 309 1.28 14.57 7.99
N ARG A 310 2.31 15.14 8.61
CA ARG A 310 3.37 15.91 7.92
C ARG A 310 4.50 15.04 7.40
N ALA A 311 4.81 13.94 8.12
CA ALA A 311 5.71 12.90 7.66
C ALA A 311 5.36 11.55 8.29
N LEU A 312 5.55 10.46 7.54
CA LEU A 312 5.35 9.08 8.00
C LEU A 312 6.45 8.21 7.40
N ALA A 313 7.52 8.00 8.17
CA ALA A 313 8.69 7.24 7.75
C ALA A 313 8.65 5.82 8.33
N SER A 314 9.04 4.83 7.53
CA SER A 314 9.22 3.45 7.95
C SER A 314 10.46 2.86 7.28
N ASN A 315 11.26 2.11 8.04
CA ASN A 315 12.49 1.46 7.57
C ASN A 315 12.52 -0.02 8.06
N PRO A 316 12.95 -0.99 7.25
CA PRO A 316 13.38 -0.87 5.85
C PRO A 316 12.27 -0.42 4.91
N THR A 317 12.66 0.09 3.74
CA THR A 317 11.74 0.56 2.71
C THR A 317 11.99 -0.14 1.37
N TYR A 318 11.18 0.16 0.36
CA TYR A 318 11.28 -0.42 -0.97
C TYR A 318 11.05 0.63 -2.05
N ARG A 319 11.32 0.27 -3.32
CA ARG A 319 11.05 1.15 -4.46
C ARG A 319 9.72 0.79 -5.11
N PRO A 320 8.69 1.66 -5.07
CA PRO A 320 7.41 1.40 -5.73
C PRO A 320 7.54 1.18 -7.24
N SER A 321 8.58 1.75 -7.88
CA SER A 321 8.87 1.54 -9.30
C SER A 321 9.13 0.08 -9.71
N LEU A 322 9.46 -0.82 -8.75
CA LEU A 322 9.58 -2.26 -8.99
C LEU A 322 8.27 -2.91 -9.45
N PHE A 323 7.14 -2.27 -9.18
CA PHE A 323 5.80 -2.74 -9.55
C PHE A 323 5.26 -2.07 -10.82
N VAL A 324 5.98 -1.09 -11.37
CA VAL A 324 5.57 -0.39 -12.60
C VAL A 324 5.89 -1.26 -13.82
N GLY A 325 4.87 -1.47 -14.65
CA GLY A 325 5.00 -2.26 -15.86
C GLY A 325 5.26 -3.74 -15.58
N ARG A 326 6.36 -4.29 -16.12
CA ARG A 326 6.67 -5.71 -15.92
C ARG A 326 7.33 -5.97 -14.57
N VAL A 327 6.60 -6.60 -13.68
CA VAL A 327 7.12 -7.07 -12.39
C VAL A 327 8.05 -8.26 -12.58
N ARG A 328 9.30 -8.16 -12.08
CA ARG A 328 10.30 -9.23 -12.14
C ARG A 328 10.40 -9.90 -10.77
N ALA A 329 10.06 -11.19 -10.69
CA ALA A 329 10.12 -11.94 -9.42
C ALA A 329 11.51 -11.91 -8.76
N GLN A 330 12.59 -11.98 -9.56
CA GLN A 330 13.95 -11.87 -9.06
C GLN A 330 14.26 -10.49 -8.45
N ALA A 331 13.74 -9.40 -9.05
CA ALA A 331 13.91 -8.05 -8.50
C ALA A 331 13.14 -7.86 -7.20
N LEU A 332 11.94 -8.42 -7.11
CA LEU A 332 11.17 -8.43 -5.86
C LEU A 332 11.86 -9.26 -4.76
N ASP A 333 12.41 -10.42 -5.13
CA ASP A 333 13.15 -11.27 -4.18
C ASP A 333 14.40 -10.56 -3.66
N ALA A 334 15.18 -9.94 -4.56
CA ALA A 334 16.35 -9.14 -4.19
C ALA A 334 16.00 -7.90 -3.33
N ALA A 335 14.79 -7.39 -3.42
CA ALA A 335 14.29 -6.27 -2.60
C ALA A 335 13.58 -6.70 -1.30
N GLY A 336 13.55 -7.99 -0.96
CA GLY A 336 12.87 -8.49 0.23
C GLY A 336 11.33 -8.44 0.15
N LEU A 337 10.77 -8.41 -1.05
CA LEU A 337 9.34 -8.25 -1.29
C LEU A 337 8.63 -9.57 -1.65
N THR A 338 9.30 -10.71 -1.42
CA THR A 338 8.71 -12.03 -1.58
C THR A 338 8.63 -12.75 -0.22
N PRO A 339 7.71 -13.71 -0.02
CA PRO A 339 7.66 -14.50 1.22
C PRO A 339 8.99 -15.17 1.58
N LYS A 340 9.81 -15.49 0.56
CA LYS A 340 11.11 -16.13 0.74
C LYS A 340 12.16 -15.19 1.35
N SER A 341 12.22 -13.94 0.89
CA SER A 341 13.26 -12.98 1.25
C SER A 341 12.83 -11.93 2.29
N ALA A 342 11.52 -11.77 2.54
CA ALA A 342 11.00 -10.72 3.41
C ALA A 342 11.61 -10.75 4.82
N LYS A 343 11.65 -11.94 5.45
CA LYS A 343 12.16 -12.09 6.82
C LYS A 343 13.64 -11.74 6.94
N SER A 344 14.48 -12.17 6.00
CA SER A 344 15.93 -11.88 6.02
C SER A 344 16.27 -10.42 5.81
N MET A 345 15.36 -9.64 5.20
CA MET A 345 15.49 -8.20 4.98
C MET A 345 14.60 -7.36 5.91
N ASN A 346 14.16 -7.95 7.02
CA ASN A 346 13.30 -7.31 8.02
C ASN A 346 12.04 -6.68 7.41
N PHE A 347 11.36 -7.39 6.50
CA PHE A 347 10.04 -7.04 5.95
C PHE A 347 9.95 -5.61 5.36
N PRO A 348 10.61 -5.30 4.23
CA PRO A 348 10.63 -3.95 3.67
C PRO A 348 9.25 -3.41 3.26
N ALA A 349 8.26 -4.26 3.01
CA ALA A 349 6.89 -3.85 2.69
C ALA A 349 6.05 -3.47 3.92
N LEU A 350 6.53 -3.76 5.15
CA LEU A 350 5.80 -3.49 6.38
C LEU A 350 5.86 -2.01 6.75
N ASN A 351 4.72 -1.35 6.82
CA ASN A 351 4.63 0.02 7.33
C ASN A 351 4.64 0.01 8.87
N ARG A 352 5.81 0.14 9.45
CA ARG A 352 5.99 0.06 10.91
C ARG A 352 5.28 1.15 11.69
N ALA A 353 4.91 2.25 11.03
CA ALA A 353 4.19 3.33 11.69
C ALA A 353 2.74 2.95 12.07
N ILE A 354 2.10 2.04 11.31
CA ILE A 354 0.68 1.69 11.44
C ILE A 354 0.37 0.20 11.42
N ASP A 355 1.22 -0.63 10.76
CA ASP A 355 0.96 -2.06 10.55
C ASP A 355 1.73 -2.97 11.52
N ALA A 356 2.55 -2.39 12.39
CA ALA A 356 3.27 -3.10 13.44
C ALA A 356 3.04 -2.46 14.80
N ALA A 357 2.93 -3.27 15.83
CA ALA A 357 2.71 -2.82 17.20
C ALA A 357 3.84 -3.29 18.11
N TYR A 358 4.24 -2.42 19.03
CA TYR A 358 5.39 -2.58 19.89
C TYR A 358 5.05 -2.21 21.33
N PRO A 359 5.71 -2.77 22.34
CA PRO A 359 5.58 -2.26 23.69
C PRO A 359 6.13 -0.82 23.75
N PRO A 360 5.37 0.13 24.34
CA PRO A 360 5.76 1.55 24.34
C PRO A 360 6.78 1.90 25.44
N GLY A 361 6.92 1.08 26.47
CA GLY A 361 7.73 1.39 27.63
C GLY A 361 7.33 2.71 28.29
N SER A 362 8.30 3.41 28.83
CA SER A 362 8.12 4.67 29.58
C SER A 362 7.39 5.80 28.83
N THR A 363 7.25 5.71 27.50
CA THR A 363 6.41 6.68 26.75
C THR A 363 4.92 6.54 27.08
N PHE A 364 4.51 5.44 27.74
CA PHE A 364 3.14 5.21 28.20
C PHE A 364 2.86 5.80 29.61
N LYS A 365 3.89 6.19 30.38
CA LYS A 365 3.71 6.74 31.74
C LYS A 365 2.79 7.97 31.79
N PRO A 366 2.80 8.88 30.82
CA PRO A 366 1.81 9.98 30.76
C PRO A 366 0.35 9.50 30.67
N VAL A 367 0.07 8.35 30.00
CA VAL A 367 -1.26 7.72 29.97
C VAL A 367 -1.69 7.32 31.38
N THR A 368 -0.78 6.62 32.07
CA THR A 368 -1.00 6.17 33.46
C THR A 368 -1.20 7.33 34.42
N ALA A 369 -0.40 8.39 34.28
CA ALA A 369 -0.51 9.61 35.08
C ALA A 369 -1.86 10.30 34.92
N LEU A 370 -2.27 10.56 33.67
CA LEU A 370 -3.60 11.16 33.39
C LEU A 370 -4.71 10.27 33.93
N ALA A 371 -4.68 8.99 33.66
CA ALA A 371 -5.71 8.05 34.14
C ALA A 371 -5.77 8.02 35.68
N ALA A 372 -4.65 8.03 36.37
CA ALA A 372 -4.60 7.99 37.83
C ALA A 372 -5.16 9.26 38.48
N MET A 373 -4.86 10.42 37.90
CA MET A 373 -5.42 11.70 38.36
C MET A 373 -6.95 11.77 38.09
N GLN A 374 -7.41 11.30 36.96
CA GLN A 374 -8.84 11.22 36.61
C GLN A 374 -9.63 10.28 37.54
N GLU A 375 -9.00 9.22 38.00
CA GLU A 375 -9.61 8.30 38.99
C GLU A 375 -9.41 8.72 40.44
N HIS A 376 -8.76 9.88 40.68
CA HIS A 376 -8.44 10.42 41.99
C HIS A 376 -7.63 9.45 42.90
N ILE A 377 -6.87 8.53 42.30
CA ILE A 377 -5.95 7.62 43.00
C ILE A 377 -4.53 8.18 43.09
N LEU A 378 -4.29 9.32 42.47
CA LEU A 378 -3.04 10.08 42.55
C LEU A 378 -3.36 11.57 42.55
N GLN A 379 -2.78 12.32 43.50
CA GLN A 379 -2.89 13.77 43.52
C GLN A 379 -1.76 14.40 42.69
N PRO A 380 -1.96 15.57 42.07
CA PRO A 380 -0.98 16.19 41.15
C PRO A 380 0.46 16.29 41.68
N TYR A 381 0.61 16.62 42.95
CA TYR A 381 1.91 16.84 43.58
C TYR A 381 2.18 15.86 44.75
N GLU A 382 1.49 14.75 44.77
CA GLU A 382 1.66 13.72 45.80
C GLU A 382 3.06 13.09 45.68
N PRO A 383 3.87 13.13 46.74
CA PRO A 383 5.21 12.52 46.73
C PRO A 383 5.06 11.00 46.96
N LEU A 384 5.67 10.23 46.06
CA LEU A 384 5.87 8.80 46.23
C LEU A 384 7.37 8.47 46.19
N ALA A 385 7.77 7.40 46.86
CA ALA A 385 9.15 6.96 46.85
C ALA A 385 9.59 6.47 45.46
N CYS A 386 10.68 7.02 44.96
CA CYS A 386 11.42 6.47 43.83
C CYS A 386 12.66 5.75 44.37
N THR A 387 12.71 4.46 44.19
CA THR A 387 13.79 3.61 44.72
C THR A 387 14.32 2.69 43.63
N GLY A 388 15.51 2.13 43.80
CA GLY A 388 16.12 1.20 42.84
C GLY A 388 15.28 -0.07 42.57
N GLN A 389 14.35 -0.39 43.45
CA GLN A 389 13.42 -1.53 43.27
C GLN A 389 12.14 -1.34 44.09
N TYR A 390 11.05 -1.95 43.60
CA TYR A 390 9.77 -2.08 44.28
C TYR A 390 9.43 -3.55 44.54
N VAL A 391 9.10 -3.91 45.74
CA VAL A 391 8.75 -5.28 46.12
C VAL A 391 7.26 -5.36 46.37
N ASN A 392 6.56 -6.27 45.68
CA ASN A 392 5.15 -6.52 45.85
C ASN A 392 4.84 -8.01 45.88
N HIS A 393 4.26 -8.50 46.97
CA HIS A 393 3.96 -9.92 47.21
C HIS A 393 5.15 -10.86 46.91
N GLY A 394 6.36 -10.45 47.29
CA GLY A 394 7.59 -11.22 47.09
C GLY A 394 8.19 -11.12 45.67
N GLN A 395 7.51 -10.48 44.73
CA GLN A 395 8.05 -10.18 43.41
C GLN A 395 8.80 -8.85 43.42
N VAL A 396 10.02 -8.85 42.88
CA VAL A 396 10.89 -7.68 42.76
C VAL A 396 10.72 -7.06 41.37
N PHE A 397 10.40 -5.75 41.33
CA PHE A 397 10.35 -4.93 40.15
C PHE A 397 11.47 -3.91 40.19
N LYS A 398 12.40 -3.94 39.25
CA LYS A 398 13.57 -3.06 39.22
C LYS A 398 13.26 -1.73 38.59
N ASN A 399 13.90 -0.66 39.08
CA ASN A 399 13.97 0.63 38.40
C ASN A 399 15.12 0.60 37.38
N TRP A 400 15.04 1.45 36.35
CA TRP A 400 16.15 1.59 35.38
C TRP A 400 17.42 2.15 36.05
N ASP A 401 17.25 3.10 37.01
CA ASP A 401 18.32 3.54 37.90
C ASP A 401 18.27 2.75 39.23
N PRO A 402 19.23 1.84 39.46
CA PRO A 402 19.25 1.02 40.68
C PRO A 402 19.67 1.77 41.93
N PHE A 403 20.21 2.99 41.79
CA PHE A 403 20.79 3.76 42.90
C PHE A 403 19.86 4.87 43.41
N VAL A 404 18.79 5.19 42.68
CA VAL A 404 17.83 6.22 43.10
C VAL A 404 17.16 5.87 44.41
N ASN A 405 17.07 6.83 45.31
CA ASN A 405 16.36 6.66 46.59
C ASN A 405 15.89 8.04 47.11
N GLU A 406 14.81 8.55 46.54
CA GLU A 406 14.23 9.85 46.89
C GLU A 406 12.72 9.86 46.77
N ALA A 407 12.05 10.82 47.40
CA ALA A 407 10.65 11.06 47.18
C ALA A 407 10.48 12.00 45.98
N MET A 408 9.66 11.61 45.01
CA MET A 408 9.39 12.39 43.78
C MET A 408 7.93 12.78 43.71
N THR A 409 7.66 13.97 43.18
CA THR A 409 6.33 14.31 42.68
C THR A 409 6.11 13.68 41.30
N LEU A 410 4.88 13.72 40.80
CA LEU A 410 4.57 13.18 39.47
C LEU A 410 5.39 13.87 38.35
N THR A 411 5.56 15.18 38.41
CA THR A 411 6.38 15.97 37.47
C THR A 411 7.81 15.44 37.40
N THR A 412 8.46 15.29 38.57
CA THR A 412 9.83 14.77 38.66
C THR A 412 9.92 13.31 38.21
N ALA A 413 8.93 12.49 38.60
CA ALA A 413 8.87 11.09 38.22
C ALA A 413 8.68 10.88 36.71
N ILE A 414 7.97 11.77 36.01
CA ILE A 414 7.90 11.79 34.55
C ILE A 414 9.25 12.22 33.99
N ALA A 415 9.84 13.30 34.49
CA ALA A 415 11.11 13.87 34.00
C ALA A 415 12.25 12.87 34.05
N GLN A 416 12.42 12.18 35.20
CA GLN A 416 13.46 11.18 35.45
C GLN A 416 13.04 9.75 35.06
N SER A 417 11.81 9.57 34.60
CA SER A 417 11.29 8.27 34.19
C SER A 417 11.27 7.20 35.29
N CYS A 418 11.01 7.57 36.55
CA CYS A 418 11.03 6.64 37.67
C CYS A 418 10.01 5.51 37.52
N ASP A 419 10.47 4.26 37.34
CA ASP A 419 9.58 3.08 37.23
C ASP A 419 8.88 2.76 38.54
N THR A 420 9.60 2.81 39.67
CA THR A 420 9.04 2.41 40.96
C THR A 420 7.95 3.37 41.46
N TYR A 421 7.97 4.63 41.04
CA TYR A 421 6.83 5.54 41.22
C TYR A 421 5.59 5.00 40.50
N PHE A 422 5.72 4.67 39.23
CA PHE A 422 4.60 4.18 38.40
C PHE A 422 4.18 2.75 38.74
N TYR A 423 5.05 1.91 39.32
CA TYR A 423 4.67 0.62 39.88
C TYR A 423 3.68 0.77 41.02
N GLN A 424 3.90 1.72 41.91
CA GLN A 424 2.97 2.04 42.99
C GLN A 424 1.61 2.50 42.45
N VAL A 425 1.62 3.36 41.43
CA VAL A 425 0.39 3.81 40.75
C VAL A 425 -0.34 2.63 40.07
N GLY A 426 0.40 1.75 39.38
CA GLY A 426 -0.15 0.52 38.78
C GLY A 426 -0.79 -0.42 39.80
N TYR A 427 -0.17 -0.54 41.00
CA TYR A 427 -0.73 -1.33 42.10
C TYR A 427 -1.99 -0.67 42.70
N ARG A 428 -2.07 0.66 42.76
CA ARG A 428 -3.32 1.36 43.12
C ARG A 428 -4.45 1.06 42.16
N PHE A 429 -4.21 1.00 40.84
CA PHE A 429 -5.22 0.58 39.88
C PHE A 429 -5.67 -0.87 40.10
N TYR A 430 -4.76 -1.79 40.45
CA TYR A 430 -5.13 -3.16 40.80
C TYR A 430 -6.03 -3.23 42.04
N GLY A 431 -5.79 -2.39 43.05
CA GLY A 431 -6.56 -2.30 44.28
C GLY A 431 -7.92 -1.63 44.16
N MET A 432 -8.30 -1.11 42.97
CA MET A 432 -9.62 -0.51 42.78
C MET A 432 -10.74 -1.55 42.83
N PRO A 433 -11.95 -1.17 43.30
CA PRO A 433 -13.09 -2.08 43.31
C PRO A 433 -13.36 -2.70 41.94
N SER A 434 -13.57 -4.02 41.89
CA SER A 434 -13.77 -4.77 40.65
C SER A 434 -14.99 -4.33 39.85
N GLU A 435 -16.02 -3.77 40.54
CA GLU A 435 -17.23 -3.24 39.94
C GLU A 435 -16.96 -2.02 39.03
N ARG A 436 -15.86 -1.30 39.26
CA ARG A 436 -15.44 -0.17 38.44
C ARG A 436 -14.74 -0.63 37.14
N GLY A 437 -14.43 -1.93 37.00
CA GLY A 437 -13.72 -2.50 35.85
C GLY A 437 -12.26 -2.05 35.74
N PRO A 438 -11.58 -2.40 34.64
CA PRO A 438 -10.16 -2.10 34.42
C PRO A 438 -9.97 -0.62 34.01
N ARG A 439 -9.88 0.28 35.00
CA ARG A 439 -9.93 1.74 34.81
C ARG A 439 -8.75 2.30 33.99
N LEU A 440 -7.52 1.80 34.20
CA LEU A 440 -6.36 2.21 33.40
C LEU A 440 -6.58 1.87 31.91
N GLN A 441 -7.07 0.67 31.63
CA GLN A 441 -7.37 0.25 30.26
C GLN A 441 -8.53 1.06 29.66
N ALA A 442 -9.56 1.37 30.43
CA ALA A 442 -10.68 2.20 29.98
C ALA A 442 -10.20 3.61 29.55
N TRP A 443 -9.33 4.24 30.34
CA TRP A 443 -8.72 5.52 29.97
C TRP A 443 -7.77 5.38 28.78
N ALA A 444 -6.92 4.36 28.75
CA ALA A 444 -6.06 4.11 27.60
C ALA A 444 -6.86 3.94 26.30
N HIS A 445 -7.98 3.20 26.34
CA HIS A 445 -8.87 3.08 25.19
C HIS A 445 -9.49 4.43 24.79
N ARG A 446 -9.92 5.25 25.75
CA ARG A 446 -10.42 6.61 25.51
C ARG A 446 -9.36 7.53 24.90
N PHE A 447 -8.08 7.28 25.16
CA PHE A 447 -6.94 7.98 24.56
C PHE A 447 -6.51 7.40 23.22
N GLY A 448 -7.24 6.42 22.67
CA GLY A 448 -7.06 5.89 21.34
C GLY A 448 -6.25 4.59 21.22
N PHE A 449 -5.87 3.96 22.34
CA PHE A 449 -5.15 2.68 22.33
C PHE A 449 -6.09 1.47 22.17
N GLY A 450 -5.59 0.39 21.60
CA GLY A 450 -6.37 -0.84 21.38
C GLY A 450 -7.44 -0.74 20.30
N GLN A 451 -7.40 0.29 19.47
CA GLN A 451 -8.35 0.56 18.38
C GLN A 451 -7.64 1.22 17.19
N ARG A 452 -8.24 1.19 16.02
CA ARG A 452 -7.72 1.91 14.85
C ARG A 452 -7.80 3.42 15.05
N SER A 453 -6.82 4.14 14.57
CA SER A 453 -6.77 5.61 14.65
C SER A 453 -7.76 6.29 13.68
N GLY A 454 -8.14 5.57 12.62
CA GLY A 454 -8.99 6.09 11.56
C GLY A 454 -8.20 6.80 10.45
N ILE A 455 -6.88 6.59 10.41
CA ILE A 455 -6.06 7.11 9.30
C ILE A 455 -6.60 6.61 7.95
N ASP A 456 -6.57 7.47 6.95
CA ASP A 456 -6.99 7.21 5.58
C ASP A 456 -5.96 6.39 4.77
N LEU A 457 -5.44 5.33 5.40
CA LEU A 457 -4.64 4.26 4.77
C LEU A 457 -5.30 2.92 5.06
N GLY A 458 -5.33 2.03 4.06
CA GLY A 458 -6.12 0.82 4.10
C GLY A 458 -5.69 -0.25 5.11
N SER A 459 -4.45 -0.23 5.56
CA SER A 459 -3.91 -1.18 6.54
C SER A 459 -3.58 -0.45 7.83
N GLU A 460 -4.11 -0.89 8.94
CA GLU A 460 -3.79 -0.40 10.27
C GLU A 460 -4.10 -1.49 11.29
N VAL A 461 -3.15 -1.81 12.18
CA VAL A 461 -3.39 -2.72 13.29
C VAL A 461 -3.90 -1.96 14.52
N THR A 462 -4.74 -2.62 15.31
CA THR A 462 -5.30 -2.02 16.53
C THR A 462 -4.31 -1.96 17.69
N GLY A 463 -3.16 -2.64 17.58
CA GLY A 463 -2.35 -2.93 18.75
C GLY A 463 -3.03 -3.92 19.69
N LEU A 464 -2.52 -4.03 20.91
CA LEU A 464 -3.07 -4.86 21.97
C LEU A 464 -3.11 -4.08 23.28
N LEU A 465 -4.30 -3.80 23.76
CA LEU A 465 -4.54 -3.27 25.11
C LEU A 465 -5.02 -4.43 25.99
N PRO A 466 -4.14 -5.01 26.83
CA PRO A 466 -4.48 -6.19 27.62
C PRO A 466 -5.48 -5.86 28.71
N THR A 467 -6.51 -6.69 28.84
CA THR A 467 -7.55 -6.59 29.87
C THR A 467 -7.69 -7.92 30.59
N PRO A 468 -8.33 -7.97 31.79
CA PRO A 468 -8.69 -9.23 32.42
C PRO A 468 -9.50 -10.17 31.51
N ASP A 469 -10.41 -9.62 30.68
CA ASP A 469 -11.19 -10.41 29.72
C ASP A 469 -10.34 -10.97 28.59
N TRP A 470 -9.47 -10.13 27.98
CA TRP A 470 -8.52 -10.59 26.99
C TRP A 470 -7.65 -11.74 27.51
N ARG A 471 -7.19 -11.64 28.76
CA ARG A 471 -6.36 -12.67 29.39
C ARG A 471 -7.10 -14.00 29.51
N ARG A 472 -8.37 -13.98 29.99
CA ARG A 472 -9.24 -15.16 30.08
C ARG A 472 -9.52 -15.79 28.70
N GLN A 473 -9.64 -14.99 27.67
CA GLN A 473 -9.87 -15.47 26.30
C GLN A 473 -8.60 -16.03 25.65
N THR A 474 -7.43 -15.49 25.99
CA THR A 474 -6.14 -15.86 25.41
C THR A 474 -5.57 -17.13 26.06
N TYR A 475 -5.56 -17.17 27.39
CA TYR A 475 -5.01 -18.30 28.16
C TYR A 475 -6.13 -19.26 28.55
N THR A 476 -6.43 -20.19 27.67
CA THR A 476 -7.45 -21.22 27.86
C THR A 476 -6.79 -22.61 27.96
N LYS A 477 -7.53 -23.61 28.45
CA LYS A 477 -7.03 -25.01 28.48
C LYS A 477 -6.55 -25.50 27.11
N LYS A 478 -7.08 -24.91 26.01
CA LYS A 478 -6.69 -25.25 24.64
C LYS A 478 -5.38 -24.56 24.22
N THR A 479 -5.21 -23.29 24.54
CA THR A 479 -4.06 -22.47 24.12
C THR A 479 -2.87 -22.58 25.06
N ASP A 480 -3.13 -22.82 26.35
CA ASP A 480 -2.12 -23.00 27.41
C ASP A 480 -2.52 -24.19 28.32
N PRO A 481 -2.36 -25.42 27.85
CA PRO A 481 -2.84 -26.60 28.57
C PRO A 481 -2.25 -26.81 30.00
N LYS A 482 -1.06 -26.25 30.25
CA LYS A 482 -0.33 -26.45 31.50
C LYS A 482 -0.62 -25.37 32.55
N HIS A 483 -0.74 -24.12 32.15
CA HIS A 483 -0.76 -22.99 33.07
C HIS A 483 -2.01 -22.13 32.99
N TRP A 484 -2.98 -22.45 32.08
CA TRP A 484 -4.18 -21.65 31.83
C TRP A 484 -4.92 -21.17 33.08
N ALA A 485 -5.01 -22.04 34.10
CA ALA A 485 -5.73 -21.73 35.34
C ALA A 485 -5.11 -20.55 36.11
N ILE A 486 -3.80 -20.37 35.97
CA ILE A 486 -3.03 -19.31 36.64
C ILE A 486 -2.82 -18.15 35.69
N ASP A 487 -2.54 -18.42 34.40
CA ASP A 487 -2.19 -17.38 33.43
C ASP A 487 -3.41 -16.65 32.86
N SER A 488 -4.62 -17.21 32.98
CA SER A 488 -5.88 -16.51 32.67
C SER A 488 -6.27 -15.45 33.73
N LEU A 489 -5.67 -15.48 34.93
CA LEU A 489 -5.97 -14.52 35.98
C LEU A 489 -5.19 -13.22 35.80
N TRP A 490 -5.86 -12.09 36.05
CA TRP A 490 -5.21 -10.78 36.13
C TRP A 490 -4.55 -10.64 37.50
N LYS A 491 -3.25 -10.43 37.52
CA LYS A 491 -2.43 -10.39 38.73
C LYS A 491 -1.95 -8.95 39.03
N PRO A 492 -1.52 -8.64 40.27
CA PRO A 492 -0.93 -7.33 40.59
C PRO A 492 0.18 -6.92 39.62
N GLY A 493 1.09 -7.86 39.28
CA GLY A 493 2.18 -7.64 38.35
C GLY A 493 1.73 -7.25 36.94
N ASP A 494 0.52 -7.64 36.50
CA ASP A 494 -0.02 -7.24 35.20
C ASP A 494 -0.35 -5.74 35.17
N SER A 495 -0.98 -5.23 36.26
CA SER A 495 -1.28 -3.80 36.39
C SER A 495 -0.01 -2.97 36.61
N ILE A 496 0.97 -3.48 37.37
CA ILE A 496 2.26 -2.84 37.62
C ILE A 496 3.03 -2.67 36.30
N GLN A 497 3.15 -3.72 35.50
CA GLN A 497 3.86 -3.68 34.20
C GLN A 497 3.11 -2.87 33.16
N LEU A 498 1.78 -2.95 33.13
CA LEU A 498 0.94 -2.13 32.24
C LEU A 498 1.17 -0.64 32.49
N ALA A 499 1.29 -0.24 33.75
CA ALA A 499 1.46 1.18 34.14
C ALA A 499 2.73 1.83 33.57
N ILE A 500 3.73 1.03 33.23
CA ILE A 500 4.97 1.50 32.59
C ILE A 500 5.07 1.12 31.09
N GLY A 501 3.97 0.65 30.49
CA GLY A 501 3.95 0.34 29.07
C GLY A 501 4.69 -0.93 28.66
N GLN A 502 4.75 -1.92 29.54
CA GLN A 502 5.49 -3.17 29.34
C GLN A 502 4.55 -4.39 29.26
N LYS A 503 5.13 -5.56 29.14
CA LYS A 503 4.49 -6.87 29.10
C LYS A 503 3.65 -7.07 27.80
N ASP A 504 2.33 -7.26 27.94
CA ASP A 504 1.44 -7.62 26.85
C ASP A 504 0.90 -6.39 26.08
N LEU A 505 1.19 -5.15 26.54
CA LEU A 505 0.76 -3.94 25.86
C LEU A 505 1.52 -3.74 24.56
N LEU A 506 0.80 -3.61 23.43
CA LEU A 506 1.37 -3.32 22.13
C LEU A 506 0.64 -2.14 21.48
N VAL A 507 1.38 -1.14 21.04
CA VAL A 507 0.86 0.07 20.40
C VAL A 507 1.59 0.36 19.09
N THR A 508 0.93 1.04 18.17
CA THR A 508 1.60 1.54 16.95
C THR A 508 2.28 2.89 17.23
N PRO A 509 3.35 3.25 16.49
CA PRO A 509 3.92 4.60 16.56
C PRO A 509 2.89 5.70 16.28
N LEU A 510 1.93 5.47 15.41
CA LEU A 510 0.84 6.42 15.14
C LEU A 510 -0.09 6.59 16.35
N GLN A 511 -0.45 5.52 17.06
CA GLN A 511 -1.24 5.64 18.28
C GLN A 511 -0.53 6.46 19.36
N MET A 512 0.78 6.27 19.51
CA MET A 512 1.58 7.08 20.43
C MET A 512 1.62 8.55 20.00
N ALA A 513 1.88 8.84 18.73
CA ALA A 513 1.89 10.20 18.20
C ALA A 513 0.51 10.89 18.41
N ARG A 514 -0.59 10.17 18.16
CA ARG A 514 -1.96 10.64 18.40
C ARG A 514 -2.23 10.98 19.87
N PHE A 515 -1.71 10.16 20.79
CA PHE A 515 -1.82 10.43 22.22
C PHE A 515 -0.99 11.66 22.64
N TYR A 516 0.23 11.82 22.11
CA TYR A 516 1.02 13.03 22.40
C TYR A 516 0.39 14.29 21.77
N ALA A 517 -0.31 14.16 20.65
CA ALA A 517 -1.12 15.24 20.10
C ALA A 517 -2.29 15.62 21.03
N LEU A 518 -2.93 14.64 21.68
CA LEU A 518 -3.96 14.90 22.69
C LEU A 518 -3.39 15.72 23.87
N ILE A 519 -2.20 15.39 24.35
CA ILE A 519 -1.53 16.19 25.40
C ILE A 519 -1.25 17.59 24.86
N ALA A 520 -0.69 17.69 23.66
CA ALA A 520 -0.28 18.93 23.03
C ALA A 520 -1.45 19.92 22.78
N ASN A 521 -2.63 19.44 22.41
CA ASN A 521 -3.77 20.27 22.01
C ASN A 521 -4.82 20.51 23.10
N GLY A 522 -4.56 20.11 24.35
CA GLY A 522 -5.48 20.34 25.46
C GLY A 522 -6.55 19.27 25.63
N GLY A 523 -6.25 18.00 25.33
CA GLY A 523 -7.10 16.85 25.63
C GLY A 523 -8.07 16.45 24.54
N LYS A 524 -7.82 16.84 23.29
CA LYS A 524 -8.64 16.47 22.14
C LYS A 524 -7.95 15.36 21.34
N LEU A 525 -8.68 14.28 21.06
CA LEU A 525 -8.20 13.16 20.26
C LEU A 525 -8.44 13.46 18.78
N VAL A 526 -7.37 13.70 18.03
CA VAL A 526 -7.42 13.97 16.59
C VAL A 526 -7.57 12.69 15.76
N THR A 527 -8.11 12.77 14.54
CA THR A 527 -8.08 11.69 13.56
C THR A 527 -6.94 11.95 12.58
N PRO A 528 -5.90 11.10 12.58
CA PRO A 528 -4.80 11.25 11.63
C PRO A 528 -5.29 11.11 10.19
N HIS A 529 -4.80 11.97 9.28
CA HIS A 529 -5.19 11.91 7.88
C HIS A 529 -4.06 12.39 6.96
N LEU A 530 -4.11 11.90 5.73
CA LEU A 530 -3.13 12.18 4.67
C LEU A 530 -3.76 13.00 3.52
N LEU A 531 -5.08 12.91 3.31
CA LEU A 531 -5.72 13.69 2.28
C LEU A 531 -5.86 15.16 2.71
N GLN A 532 -5.33 16.06 1.89
CA GLN A 532 -5.59 17.49 2.00
C GLN A 532 -6.77 17.87 1.10
N ASP A 533 -6.65 17.61 -0.20
CA ASP A 533 -7.72 17.87 -1.19
C ASP A 533 -7.56 17.01 -2.44
N VAL A 534 -8.57 17.06 -3.31
CA VAL A 534 -8.55 16.42 -4.62
C VAL A 534 -8.81 17.50 -5.66
N GLU A 535 -7.87 17.65 -6.59
CA GLU A 535 -7.96 18.65 -7.67
C GLU A 535 -8.38 17.97 -8.99
N GLN A 536 -9.39 18.53 -9.64
CA GLN A 536 -9.81 18.07 -10.96
C GLN A 536 -8.68 18.25 -11.95
N SER A 537 -8.33 17.18 -12.68
CA SER A 537 -7.36 17.30 -13.76
C SER A 537 -7.91 18.16 -14.88
N SER A 538 -7.27 19.30 -15.16
CA SER A 538 -7.58 20.12 -16.35
C SER A 538 -6.57 19.79 -17.45
N ALA A 539 -7.06 19.68 -18.69
CA ALA A 539 -6.20 19.51 -19.87
C ALA A 539 -5.23 20.72 -20.07
N ASN A 540 -5.49 21.85 -19.42
CA ASN A 540 -4.80 23.13 -19.63
C ASN A 540 -3.90 23.59 -18.47
N ARG A 541 -3.41 22.75 -17.58
CA ARG A 541 -2.42 23.10 -16.51
C ARG A 541 -2.75 24.33 -15.62
N GLN A 542 -3.92 24.94 -15.74
CA GLN A 542 -4.39 25.95 -14.80
C GLN A 542 -5.00 25.25 -13.59
N SER A 543 -4.83 25.82 -12.40
CA SER A 543 -5.29 25.28 -11.12
C SER A 543 -6.63 24.57 -11.24
N GLY A 544 -6.62 23.25 -11.04
CA GLY A 544 -7.82 22.42 -11.14
C GLY A 544 -8.85 22.85 -10.10
N ARG A 545 -10.12 22.75 -10.44
CA ARG A 545 -11.21 22.95 -9.46
C ARG A 545 -11.06 21.90 -8.37
N VAL A 546 -11.05 22.33 -7.11
CA VAL A 546 -11.07 21.42 -5.95
C VAL A 546 -12.39 20.66 -5.95
N ILE A 547 -12.33 19.35 -5.89
CA ILE A 547 -13.48 18.47 -5.75
C ILE A 547 -13.81 18.39 -4.26
N PRO A 548 -15.05 18.66 -3.85
CA PRO A 548 -15.44 18.52 -2.46
C PRO A 548 -15.20 17.09 -1.97
N THR A 549 -14.40 16.96 -0.91
CA THR A 549 -14.18 15.71 -0.19
C THR A 549 -14.70 15.89 1.24
N PRO A 550 -15.19 14.82 1.91
CA PRO A 550 -15.54 14.93 3.32
C PRO A 550 -14.33 15.43 4.12
N PRO A 551 -14.50 16.46 4.97
CA PRO A 551 -13.42 16.90 5.85
C PRO A 551 -13.06 15.77 6.82
N PRO A 552 -11.82 15.75 7.35
CA PRO A 552 -11.48 14.85 8.44
C PRO A 552 -12.41 15.07 9.64
N PRO A 553 -12.69 14.02 10.43
CA PRO A 553 -13.50 14.16 11.63
C PRO A 553 -12.92 15.22 12.57
N ALA A 554 -13.78 16.05 13.17
CA ALA A 554 -13.35 17.03 14.15
C ALA A 554 -12.70 16.34 15.37
N PRO A 555 -11.68 16.96 16.00
CA PRO A 555 -11.05 16.40 17.19
C PRO A 555 -12.04 16.14 18.32
N GLU A 556 -12.04 14.92 18.86
CA GLU A 556 -12.95 14.47 19.90
C GLU A 556 -12.45 14.88 21.30
N ALA A 557 -13.28 15.54 22.10
CA ALA A 557 -12.94 15.89 23.47
C ALA A 557 -12.89 14.64 24.36
N THR A 558 -11.75 14.40 25.02
CA THR A 558 -11.61 13.26 25.96
C THR A 558 -12.06 13.61 27.38
N ASN A 559 -12.34 14.87 27.65
CA ASN A 559 -12.74 15.40 28.96
C ASN A 559 -11.70 15.11 30.06
N VAL A 560 -10.42 15.16 29.70
CA VAL A 560 -9.33 15.12 30.66
C VAL A 560 -9.24 16.44 31.37
N ASP A 561 -9.05 16.38 32.69
CA ASP A 561 -8.90 17.56 33.54
C ASP A 561 -7.72 18.43 33.14
N ALA A 562 -7.92 19.75 33.09
CA ALA A 562 -6.91 20.70 32.64
C ALA A 562 -5.69 20.76 33.57
N GLN A 563 -5.90 20.57 34.91
CA GLN A 563 -4.80 20.54 35.87
C GLN A 563 -3.96 19.27 35.66
N ALA A 564 -4.61 18.13 35.46
CA ALA A 564 -3.91 16.87 35.16
C ALA A 564 -3.04 17.00 33.91
N LEU A 565 -3.59 17.60 32.84
CA LEU A 565 -2.81 17.88 31.61
C LEU A 565 -1.64 18.81 31.87
N SER A 566 -1.83 19.87 32.70
CA SER A 566 -0.77 20.84 33.04
C SER A 566 0.41 20.16 33.73
N VAL A 567 0.13 19.31 34.74
CA VAL A 567 1.17 18.56 35.48
C VAL A 567 1.94 17.60 34.57
N VAL A 568 1.23 16.90 33.67
CA VAL A 568 1.91 16.00 32.71
C VAL A 568 2.76 16.79 31.71
N ARG A 569 2.27 17.92 31.22
CA ARG A 569 3.04 18.81 30.32
C ARG A 569 4.30 19.35 30.98
N GLU A 570 4.19 19.75 32.26
CA GLU A 570 5.34 20.17 33.06
C GLU A 570 6.38 19.06 33.16
N GLY A 571 5.97 17.82 33.50
CA GLY A 571 6.89 16.68 33.58
C GLY A 571 7.53 16.33 32.23
N LEU A 572 6.82 16.48 31.10
CA LEU A 572 7.36 16.29 29.76
C LEU A 572 8.34 17.40 29.37
N TYR A 573 8.12 18.63 29.83
CA TYR A 573 9.04 19.75 29.65
C TYR A 573 10.33 19.54 30.46
N GLU A 574 10.20 19.16 31.73
CA GLU A 574 11.33 18.87 32.60
C GLU A 574 12.17 17.69 32.08
N ALA A 575 11.56 16.69 31.44
CA ALA A 575 12.29 15.55 30.84
C ALA A 575 13.26 15.98 29.73
N THR A 576 13.05 17.14 29.12
CA THR A 576 13.87 17.68 28.02
C THR A 576 14.73 18.89 28.43
N HIS A 577 14.50 19.49 29.61
CA HIS A 577 15.19 20.73 30.03
C HIS A 577 15.88 20.63 31.40
N SER A 578 15.34 19.83 32.32
CA SER A 578 15.96 19.63 33.64
C SER A 578 17.29 18.88 33.50
N SER A 579 18.27 19.21 34.31
CA SER A 579 19.58 18.53 34.34
C SER A 579 19.48 17.01 34.60
N LEU A 580 18.40 16.57 35.22
CA LEU A 580 18.10 15.15 35.50
C LEU A 580 17.11 14.57 34.50
N GLY A 581 16.66 15.33 33.51
CA GLY A 581 15.72 14.89 32.48
C GLY A 581 16.34 13.90 31.51
N THR A 582 15.62 12.81 31.21
CA THR A 582 16.13 11.69 30.41
C THR A 582 16.50 12.02 28.96
N SER A 583 16.08 13.17 28.43
CA SER A 583 16.47 13.67 27.10
C SER A 583 16.96 15.12 27.08
N ALA A 584 17.31 15.68 28.26
CA ALA A 584 17.80 17.05 28.38
C ALA A 584 19.14 17.26 27.63
N ALA A 585 20.01 16.26 27.61
CA ALA A 585 21.27 16.33 26.86
C ALA A 585 21.05 16.48 25.34
N ILE A 586 19.93 16.00 24.83
CA ILE A 586 19.58 16.06 23.40
C ILE A 586 18.86 17.38 23.08
N PHE A 587 17.83 17.75 23.85
CA PHE A 587 16.94 18.87 23.54
C PHE A 587 17.28 20.17 24.25
N GLY A 588 18.04 20.12 25.36
CA GLY A 588 18.38 21.30 26.17
C GLY A 588 19.21 22.39 25.47
N GLY A 589 19.85 22.05 24.35
CA GLY A 589 20.56 22.98 23.46
C GLY A 589 19.73 23.44 22.25
N PHE A 590 18.51 23.00 22.10
CA PHE A 590 17.64 23.43 21.01
C PHE A 590 16.88 24.70 21.38
N SER A 591 16.91 25.70 20.48
CA SER A 591 16.36 27.04 20.78
C SER A 591 14.85 27.08 20.87
N ILE A 592 14.16 26.07 20.33
CA ILE A 592 12.72 25.89 20.44
C ILE A 592 12.44 24.93 21.61
N PRO A 593 11.65 25.32 22.62
CA PRO A 593 11.35 24.44 23.74
C PRO A 593 10.50 23.25 23.30
N ILE A 594 11.00 22.05 23.54
CA ILE A 594 10.34 20.79 23.20
C ILE A 594 9.90 20.11 24.50
N SER A 595 8.73 19.50 24.51
CA SER A 595 8.24 18.63 25.59
C SER A 595 8.17 17.20 25.09
N GLY A 596 8.74 16.23 25.80
CA GLY A 596 8.73 14.85 25.34
C GLY A 596 9.21 13.85 26.34
N LYS A 597 9.17 12.58 25.98
CA LYS A 597 9.53 11.45 26.84
C LYS A 597 10.28 10.38 26.09
N THR A 598 11.37 9.92 26.67
CA THR A 598 12.06 8.69 26.29
C THR A 598 11.25 7.46 26.68
N GLY A 599 11.50 6.36 26.02
CA GLY A 599 10.99 5.05 26.38
C GLY A 599 11.96 3.97 25.94
N THR A 600 12.12 3.01 26.83
CA THR A 600 12.89 1.80 26.59
C THR A 600 11.96 0.61 26.88
N ALA A 601 11.76 -0.24 25.88
CA ALA A 601 10.85 -1.36 26.02
C ALA A 601 11.57 -2.67 25.69
N GLU A 602 11.54 -3.58 26.62
CA GLU A 602 12.18 -4.89 26.48
C GLU A 602 11.42 -5.78 25.50
N LYS A 603 12.16 -6.48 24.66
CA LYS A 603 11.67 -7.52 23.76
C LYS A 603 12.62 -8.71 23.78
N PHE A 604 12.04 -9.92 23.86
CA PHE A 604 12.80 -11.16 23.79
C PHE A 604 12.81 -11.66 22.36
N ILE A 605 13.99 -11.80 21.77
CA ILE A 605 14.19 -12.23 20.38
C ILE A 605 15.27 -13.30 20.35
N ASP A 606 15.07 -14.34 19.54
CA ASP A 606 16.13 -15.23 19.08
C ASP A 606 16.70 -14.67 17.77
N PRO A 607 17.96 -14.15 17.76
CA PRO A 607 18.59 -13.63 16.56
C PRO A 607 19.03 -14.72 15.58
N GLY A 608 18.77 -16.00 15.90
CA GLY A 608 19.12 -17.15 15.07
C GLY A 608 20.17 -18.07 15.70
N ASP A 609 20.54 -17.83 16.95
CA ASP A 609 21.48 -18.64 17.72
C ASP A 609 20.80 -19.68 18.64
N GLY A 610 19.45 -19.72 18.65
CA GLY A 610 18.63 -20.63 19.44
C GLY A 610 18.42 -20.18 20.88
N TYR A 611 18.88 -18.99 21.27
CA TYR A 611 18.71 -18.41 22.60
C TYR A 611 17.85 -17.14 22.53
N LEU A 612 17.00 -16.94 23.55
CA LEU A 612 16.26 -15.70 23.70
C LEU A 612 17.16 -14.64 24.35
N HIS A 613 17.39 -13.56 23.62
CA HIS A 613 18.10 -12.38 24.10
C HIS A 613 17.13 -11.24 24.37
N THR A 614 17.44 -10.40 25.35
CA THR A 614 16.70 -9.18 25.61
C THR A 614 17.22 -8.07 24.70
N PHE A 615 16.34 -7.53 23.87
CA PHE A 615 16.60 -6.36 23.03
C PHE A 615 15.70 -5.22 23.46
N ASN A 616 16.21 -3.98 23.44
CA ASN A 616 15.46 -2.81 23.84
C ASN A 616 14.96 -2.04 22.61
N GLN A 617 13.66 -1.77 22.57
CA GLN A 617 13.06 -0.85 21.60
C GLN A 617 13.29 0.57 22.09
N SER A 618 14.01 1.38 21.30
CA SER A 618 14.26 2.78 21.62
C SER A 618 13.09 3.64 21.16
N TRP A 619 12.44 4.34 22.08
CA TRP A 619 11.34 5.24 21.82
C TRP A 619 11.62 6.67 22.27
N TRP A 620 11.09 7.62 21.52
CA TRP A 620 10.91 8.99 21.97
C TRP A 620 9.65 9.55 21.34
N CYS A 621 8.78 10.19 22.14
CA CYS A 621 7.60 10.89 21.67
C CYS A 621 7.48 12.24 22.37
N GLY A 622 7.11 13.28 21.62
CA GLY A 622 6.97 14.61 22.16
C GLY A 622 6.44 15.62 21.13
N TYR A 623 6.42 16.88 21.51
CA TYR A 623 5.87 17.96 20.71
C TYR A 623 6.62 19.28 20.93
N GLY A 624 6.49 20.16 19.97
CA GLY A 624 7.06 21.51 20.04
C GLY A 624 6.34 22.54 19.16
N PRO A 625 6.45 23.83 19.53
CA PRO A 625 6.96 24.38 20.79
C PRO A 625 6.12 23.95 22.01
N SER A 626 6.71 23.85 23.19
CA SER A 626 6.01 23.38 24.42
C SER A 626 4.74 24.14 24.74
N ASN A 627 4.73 25.47 24.53
CA ASN A 627 3.61 26.35 24.89
C ASN A 627 2.55 26.52 23.79
N SER A 628 2.96 26.35 22.51
CA SER A 628 2.07 26.43 21.34
C SER A 628 2.45 25.36 20.35
N PRO A 629 2.05 24.12 20.59
CA PRO A 629 2.50 22.98 19.79
C PRO A 629 2.04 23.06 18.33
N ASP A 630 3.00 22.99 17.40
CA ASP A 630 2.80 22.96 15.96
C ASP A 630 3.09 21.59 15.36
N LEU A 631 3.98 20.81 16.01
CA LEU A 631 4.38 19.50 15.56
C LEU A 631 4.51 18.51 16.71
N VAL A 632 3.98 17.31 16.52
CA VAL A 632 4.25 16.13 17.34
C VAL A 632 5.17 15.20 16.55
N VAL A 633 6.21 14.68 17.18
CA VAL A 633 7.10 13.67 16.61
C VAL A 633 7.13 12.45 17.52
N CYS A 634 6.95 11.27 16.96
CA CYS A 634 7.11 10.00 17.67
C CYS A 634 8.07 9.12 16.87
N ALA A 635 9.20 8.76 17.47
CA ALA A 635 10.25 7.95 16.87
C ALA A 635 10.39 6.62 17.59
N LEU A 636 10.48 5.54 16.83
CA LEU A 636 10.80 4.18 17.27
C LEU A 636 11.98 3.65 16.48
N ILE A 637 12.98 3.12 17.17
CA ILE A 637 14.09 2.36 16.58
C ILE A 637 14.05 0.95 17.14
N GLU A 638 13.82 -0.05 16.28
CA GLU A 638 13.84 -1.46 16.67
C GLU A 638 15.24 -1.85 17.13
N ASN A 639 15.32 -2.49 18.31
CA ASN A 639 16.57 -2.91 18.93
C ASN A 639 17.59 -1.77 19.05
N GLY A 640 17.09 -0.57 19.33
CA GLY A 640 17.87 0.67 19.32
C GLY A 640 18.51 1.06 20.66
N GLY A 641 18.44 0.22 21.69
CA GLY A 641 18.91 0.53 23.03
C GLY A 641 17.96 1.44 23.79
N HIS A 642 18.51 2.37 24.55
CA HIS A 642 17.72 3.32 25.34
C HIS A 642 17.12 4.44 24.47
N GLY A 643 16.01 5.01 24.94
CA GLY A 643 15.28 6.04 24.20
C GLY A 643 16.12 7.30 23.92
N GLY A 644 16.99 7.69 24.84
CA GLY A 644 17.92 8.80 24.70
C GLY A 644 19.04 8.55 23.69
N ASP A 645 19.40 7.29 23.42
CA ASP A 645 20.55 6.94 22.58
C ASP A 645 20.27 7.05 21.08
N ALA A 646 19.10 6.64 20.64
CA ALA A 646 18.79 6.54 19.21
C ALA A 646 17.52 7.31 18.80
N ALA A 647 16.39 7.09 19.48
CA ALA A 647 15.11 7.66 19.08
C ALA A 647 15.03 9.18 19.35
N ALA A 648 15.53 9.67 20.49
CA ALA A 648 15.54 11.10 20.81
C ALA A 648 16.39 11.91 19.84
N PRO A 649 17.65 11.53 19.51
CA PRO A 649 18.44 12.21 18.49
C PRO A 649 17.79 12.19 17.09
N ALA A 650 17.13 11.09 16.73
CA ALA A 650 16.39 11.00 15.46
C ALA A 650 15.20 11.97 15.46
N ALA A 651 14.42 12.04 16.54
CA ALA A 651 13.29 12.97 16.66
C ALA A 651 13.76 14.44 16.60
N LEU A 652 14.89 14.79 17.25
CA LEU A 652 15.45 16.13 17.19
C LEU A 652 15.71 16.57 15.75
N LYS A 653 16.27 15.71 14.91
CA LYS A 653 16.53 16.06 13.50
C LYS A 653 15.27 16.39 12.72
N VAL A 654 14.13 15.81 13.07
CA VAL A 654 12.84 16.18 12.47
C VAL A 654 12.41 17.57 12.92
N PHE A 655 12.56 17.90 14.21
CA PHE A 655 12.28 19.26 14.71
C PHE A 655 13.24 20.30 14.12
N GLU A 656 14.54 20.00 13.99
CA GLU A 656 15.52 20.86 13.34
C GLU A 656 15.08 21.24 11.93
N GLN A 657 14.62 20.27 11.14
CA GLN A 657 14.12 20.53 9.80
C GLN A 657 12.82 21.34 9.80
N PHE A 658 11.87 21.00 10.68
CA PHE A 658 10.57 21.67 10.72
C PHE A 658 10.68 23.13 11.12
N PHE A 659 11.51 23.43 12.13
CA PHE A 659 11.69 24.80 12.65
C PHE A 659 12.83 25.57 11.97
N HIS A 660 13.57 24.94 11.05
CA HIS A 660 14.75 25.53 10.40
C HIS A 660 15.79 26.02 11.40
N LYS A 661 16.04 25.24 12.46
CA LYS A 661 16.99 25.53 13.55
C LYS A 661 17.85 24.31 13.82
N GLU A 662 19.10 24.54 14.13
CA GLU A 662 20.03 23.50 14.59
C GLU A 662 20.20 23.54 16.09
N ALA A 663 20.35 22.38 16.73
CA ALA A 663 20.64 22.27 18.14
C ALA A 663 22.16 22.42 18.41
N THR A 664 22.52 23.17 19.46
CA THR A 664 23.87 23.14 19.98
C THR A 664 23.97 22.03 21.02
N GLN A 665 24.82 21.03 20.78
CA GLN A 665 24.94 19.86 21.66
C GLN A 665 25.51 20.28 23.04
N LYS A 666 24.82 19.92 24.13
CA LYS A 666 25.23 20.20 25.50
C LYS A 666 25.20 18.94 26.36
N GLY A 667 26.37 18.51 26.83
CA GLY A 667 26.52 17.59 27.96
C GLY A 667 26.42 16.09 27.66
N PRO A 668 26.67 15.23 28.66
CA PRO A 668 26.55 13.80 28.57
C PRO A 668 25.08 13.37 28.54
N ILE A 669 24.80 12.27 27.83
CA ILE A 669 23.46 11.69 27.72
C ILE A 669 23.14 10.89 28.98
N HIS A 670 22.07 11.28 29.70
CA HIS A 670 21.42 10.43 30.69
C HIS A 670 20.20 9.78 30.01
N SER A 671 20.13 8.47 29.95
CA SER A 671 18.98 7.79 29.33
C SER A 671 18.51 6.61 30.18
N ASP A 672 17.19 6.40 30.21
CA ASP A 672 16.49 5.32 30.87
C ASP A 672 16.53 4.01 30.10
#